data_bdcd3f5598f926f4e0e0d92012165aeb
#
_entry.id   bdcd3f5598f926f4e0e0d92012165aeb
#
_cell.length_a   1.000
_cell.length_b   1.000
_cell.length_c   1.000
_cell.angle_alpha   90.00
_cell.angle_beta   90.00
_cell.angle_gamma   90.00
#
_symmetry.space_group_name_H-M   'P 1'
#
loop_
_entity.id
_entity.type
_entity.pdbx_description
1 polymer ?
#
loop_
_entity_poly.entity_id
_entity_poly.type
_entity_poly.pdbx_seq_one_letter_code
_entity_poly.pdbx_strand_id
1 'polypeptide(L)'
;MSKRNPTGPLQIAQRLVPWGPKPRKFKIAGNYARDNQNWLEAAAGYRAYLELVPGDGPLWVQYGHALKESGAYLDAELAYKRAVEINPADTDALLHLGHLLKRQGNQQGSAEVFLNLLARAPSAEAVRELQQSGHGHQALTAFGGRPVDVAVGGIFLELSDLFQYLGHHVTVTGITRVTLSLINYILEDMPPPETARYYFVHQYGDGEGLLLIPREKIRRMVKSAMYGSPNLIAMQALIHDMRSTSSVFRLKDGDTYLIVGAFWEFVSNPSWINGMRQRGVRVGAYIYDLIPISHAQYCMQELTDAFSLAFADTARLLDFALTISAFVAEEVKEYLHQFGIKPFPITPVPLAHALRFEGPSKGMIHHSLTESSKRQYFAGIPFVLCVCTIEARKNHEYLFSIWQRMIDAGIDVPDLVFVGRPGWRVESLMDRIKNSDYLNGRLHILFGLSDDELSDLYERCLFTAFPSFVEGWGLPVGESLSHGKICVASSTSSIPEVGGDHVLYCDPFNINDGYATISRLLADKEYFERLQSNLRTTFTARTWNDVGRDFFNAVSQFLADLDGSATPREMFAPHLVRGRLIETTKLMRLASQGSTYALNPERLIFASGWRHVEGAGTWMLDADALLAVRTDCTANAEVSVLLHLGASPWVGSQHVLEISTDPLHGEKTSYRRPLKTNADFWVTFKGRVDGAGTLRIRFDVSGAVQTPGSETPVSVRLLSVGYAPTDDSEAQIGLLERALLG
;
A
#
# COMPACT_ATOMS: atom_id res chain seq x y z
N MET A 1 -51.58 4.26 -53.09
CA MET A 1 -50.72 3.32 -52.36
C MET A 1 -49.31 3.41 -52.90
N SER A 2 -48.50 4.27 -52.38
CA SER A 2 -47.14 4.56 -52.83
C SER A 2 -46.14 4.04 -51.78
N LYS A 3 -45.32 3.06 -52.15
CA LYS A 3 -44.22 2.56 -51.39
C LYS A 3 -43.07 3.61 -51.40
N ARG A 4 -42.81 4.27 -50.32
CA ARG A 4 -41.58 5.05 -50.15
C ARG A 4 -40.46 4.09 -49.73
N ASN A 5 -39.47 3.91 -50.60
CA ASN A 5 -38.18 3.33 -50.26
C ASN A 5 -37.38 4.38 -49.46
N PRO A 6 -36.72 4.04 -48.35
CA PRO A 6 -35.79 4.94 -47.70
C PRO A 6 -34.47 4.90 -48.47
N THR A 7 -34.18 5.96 -49.19
CA THR A 7 -32.85 6.21 -49.73
C THR A 7 -31.94 6.64 -48.60
N GLY A 8 -31.02 5.75 -48.17
CA GLY A 8 -30.00 6.07 -47.19
C GLY A 8 -29.01 7.13 -47.66
N PRO A 9 -28.27 7.76 -46.77
CA PRO A 9 -27.38 8.89 -47.07
C PRO A 9 -26.31 8.62 -48.14
N LEU A 10 -25.98 7.36 -48.42
CA LEU A 10 -25.02 6.96 -49.48
C LEU A 10 -25.53 7.17 -50.92
N GLN A 11 -26.84 7.05 -51.19
CA GLN A 11 -27.40 7.30 -52.53
C GLN A 11 -27.48 8.81 -52.83
N ILE A 12 -27.54 9.68 -51.84
CA ILE A 12 -27.54 11.13 -52.04
C ILE A 12 -26.14 11.64 -52.42
N ALA A 13 -25.07 11.00 -51.93
CA ALA A 13 -23.70 11.38 -52.24
C ALA A 13 -23.29 11.09 -53.71
N GLN A 14 -23.88 10.07 -54.35
CA GLN A 14 -23.57 9.74 -55.75
C GLN A 14 -24.24 10.63 -56.81
N ARG A 15 -25.24 11.46 -56.45
CA ARG A 15 -26.02 12.29 -57.44
C ARG A 15 -25.62 13.74 -57.56
N LEU A 16 -24.62 14.25 -56.83
CA LEU A 16 -24.36 15.69 -56.75
C LEU A 16 -22.90 16.13 -56.87
N VAL A 17 -22.02 15.50 -57.68
CA VAL A 17 -20.66 16.07 -57.85
C VAL A 17 -20.07 15.86 -59.25
N PRO A 18 -19.86 16.94 -60.04
CA PRO A 18 -19.05 16.92 -61.26
C PRO A 18 -17.52 16.98 -61.02
N TRP A 19 -17.09 17.01 -59.77
CA TRP A 19 -15.67 17.03 -59.37
C TRP A 19 -15.47 15.92 -58.33
N GLY A 20 -14.51 15.03 -58.53
CA GLY A 20 -14.27 13.80 -57.78
C GLY A 20 -14.59 13.83 -56.28
N PRO A 21 -14.82 12.69 -55.62
CA PRO A 21 -15.30 12.62 -54.27
C PRO A 21 -14.31 13.29 -53.29
N LYS A 22 -14.76 14.36 -52.60
CA LYS A 22 -13.95 15.04 -51.59
C LYS A 22 -13.76 14.08 -50.40
N PRO A 23 -12.53 13.63 -50.06
CA PRO A 23 -12.29 12.60 -49.05
C PRO A 23 -12.98 12.93 -47.71
N ARG A 24 -12.97 14.20 -47.31
CA ARG A 24 -13.56 14.67 -46.05
C ARG A 24 -15.03 14.28 -45.84
N LYS A 25 -15.83 14.12 -46.93
CA LYS A 25 -17.24 13.73 -46.80
C LYS A 25 -17.37 12.29 -46.30
N PHE A 26 -16.52 11.38 -46.71
CA PHE A 26 -16.50 9.99 -46.26
C PHE A 26 -16.09 9.86 -44.80
N LYS A 27 -15.09 10.63 -44.37
CA LYS A 27 -14.67 10.68 -42.96
C LYS A 27 -15.80 11.19 -42.06
N ILE A 28 -16.53 12.25 -42.48
CA ILE A 28 -17.67 12.80 -41.73
C ILE A 28 -18.81 11.76 -41.65
N ALA A 29 -19.12 11.09 -42.73
CA ALA A 29 -20.15 10.04 -42.75
C ALA A 29 -19.77 8.86 -41.85
N GLY A 30 -18.49 8.42 -41.88
CA GLY A 30 -17.96 7.40 -40.97
C GLY A 30 -18.05 7.77 -39.51
N ASN A 31 -17.66 9.02 -39.15
CA ASN A 31 -17.77 9.51 -37.79
C ASN A 31 -19.23 9.57 -37.31
N TYR A 32 -20.13 10.05 -38.12
CA TYR A 32 -21.57 10.09 -37.80
C TYR A 32 -22.14 8.68 -37.57
N ALA A 33 -21.79 7.73 -38.41
CA ALA A 33 -22.22 6.34 -38.24
C ALA A 33 -21.63 5.71 -36.98
N ARG A 34 -20.35 5.97 -36.68
CA ARG A 34 -19.69 5.54 -35.43
C ARG A 34 -20.39 6.09 -34.17
N ASP A 35 -20.69 7.40 -34.17
CA ASP A 35 -21.33 8.07 -33.05
C ASP A 35 -22.76 7.56 -32.79
N ASN A 36 -23.37 6.98 -33.80
CA ASN A 36 -24.67 6.27 -33.73
C ASN A 36 -24.53 4.74 -33.60
N GLN A 37 -23.33 4.23 -33.31
CA GLN A 37 -23.01 2.81 -33.13
C GLN A 37 -23.34 1.93 -34.36
N ASN A 38 -23.44 2.53 -35.54
CA ASN A 38 -23.65 1.81 -36.79
C ASN A 38 -22.30 1.41 -37.41
N TRP A 39 -21.71 0.36 -36.87
CA TRP A 39 -20.34 -0.03 -37.12
C TRP A 39 -20.03 -0.42 -38.57
N LEU A 40 -20.98 -1.06 -39.25
CA LEU A 40 -20.84 -1.44 -40.68
C LEU A 40 -20.77 -0.21 -41.58
N GLU A 41 -21.64 0.77 -41.34
CA GLU A 41 -21.63 2.03 -42.13
C GLU A 41 -20.42 2.88 -41.79
N ALA A 42 -19.98 2.89 -40.50
CA ALA A 42 -18.76 3.55 -40.08
C ALA A 42 -17.56 2.98 -40.83
N ALA A 43 -17.41 1.65 -40.84
CA ALA A 43 -16.35 0.98 -41.57
C ALA A 43 -16.37 1.29 -43.08
N ALA A 44 -17.54 1.27 -43.70
CA ALA A 44 -17.68 1.63 -45.14
C ALA A 44 -17.25 3.07 -45.43
N GLY A 45 -17.64 4.03 -44.56
CA GLY A 45 -17.23 5.43 -44.65
C GLY A 45 -15.73 5.63 -44.48
N TYR A 46 -15.13 5.00 -43.50
CA TYR A 46 -13.67 5.07 -43.25
C TYR A 46 -12.89 4.42 -44.40
N ARG A 47 -13.31 3.25 -44.87
CA ARG A 47 -12.70 2.58 -46.03
C ARG A 47 -12.66 3.49 -47.24
N ALA A 48 -13.81 4.07 -47.64
CA ALA A 48 -13.89 4.96 -48.79
C ALA A 48 -12.99 6.20 -48.66
N TYR A 49 -12.78 6.70 -47.45
CA TYR A 49 -11.81 7.76 -47.21
C TYR A 49 -10.35 7.26 -47.36
N LEU A 50 -10.01 6.13 -46.72
CA LEU A 50 -8.66 5.59 -46.68
C LEU A 50 -8.15 5.09 -48.04
N GLU A 51 -9.07 4.70 -48.95
CA GLU A 51 -8.76 4.42 -50.34
C GLU A 51 -8.24 5.68 -51.08
N LEU A 52 -8.67 6.88 -50.65
CA LEU A 52 -8.23 8.15 -51.21
C LEU A 52 -7.06 8.78 -50.47
N VAL A 53 -6.96 8.49 -49.15
CA VAL A 53 -5.93 9.04 -48.24
C VAL A 53 -5.34 7.92 -47.38
N PRO A 54 -4.52 7.03 -47.97
CA PRO A 54 -4.03 5.84 -47.28
C PRO A 54 -3.01 6.13 -46.18
N GLY A 55 -2.53 7.36 -46.03
CA GLY A 55 -1.54 7.78 -45.03
C GLY A 55 -2.15 8.32 -43.72
N ASP A 56 -3.48 8.35 -43.55
CA ASP A 56 -4.15 8.82 -42.31
C ASP A 56 -4.10 7.69 -41.22
N GLY A 57 -2.99 7.55 -40.55
CA GLY A 57 -2.75 6.54 -39.49
C GLY A 57 -3.85 6.53 -38.42
N PRO A 58 -4.18 7.67 -37.79
CA PRO A 58 -5.26 7.74 -36.79
C PRO A 58 -6.62 7.26 -37.32
N LEU A 59 -6.90 7.43 -38.60
CA LEU A 59 -8.16 6.94 -39.16
C LEU A 59 -8.12 5.43 -39.43
N TRP A 60 -6.96 4.86 -39.70
CA TRP A 60 -6.81 3.40 -39.75
C TRP A 60 -7.15 2.76 -38.39
N VAL A 61 -6.79 3.39 -37.26
CA VAL A 61 -7.20 2.92 -35.92
C VAL A 61 -8.73 2.96 -35.79
N GLN A 62 -9.39 4.07 -36.15
CA GLN A 62 -10.85 4.18 -36.12
C GLN A 62 -11.56 3.19 -37.03
N TYR A 63 -10.97 2.91 -38.19
CA TYR A 63 -11.45 1.88 -39.10
C TYR A 63 -11.34 0.49 -38.48
N GLY A 64 -10.20 0.18 -37.84
CA GLY A 64 -10.01 -1.05 -37.08
C GLY A 64 -11.04 -1.23 -35.95
N HIS A 65 -11.35 -0.15 -35.22
CA HIS A 65 -12.43 -0.18 -34.23
C HIS A 65 -13.79 -0.52 -34.81
N ALA A 66 -14.17 0.16 -35.90
CA ALA A 66 -15.46 -0.10 -36.57
C ALA A 66 -15.57 -1.55 -37.08
N LEU A 67 -14.50 -2.07 -37.65
CA LEU A 67 -14.41 -3.46 -38.09
C LEU A 67 -14.48 -4.45 -36.92
N LYS A 68 -13.78 -4.17 -35.84
CA LYS A 68 -13.78 -5.01 -34.60
C LYS A 68 -15.20 -5.09 -34.03
N GLU A 69 -15.87 -3.96 -33.89
CA GLU A 69 -17.22 -3.90 -33.32
C GLU A 69 -18.26 -4.49 -34.24
N SER A 70 -18.04 -4.50 -35.57
CA SER A 70 -18.87 -5.21 -36.54
C SER A 70 -18.62 -6.73 -36.65
N GLY A 71 -17.59 -7.25 -35.91
CA GLY A 71 -17.22 -8.67 -35.91
C GLY A 71 -16.24 -9.08 -37.01
N ALA A 72 -15.77 -8.14 -37.85
CA ALA A 72 -14.81 -8.40 -38.93
C ALA A 72 -13.33 -8.39 -38.37
N TYR A 73 -13.00 -9.35 -37.53
CA TYR A 73 -11.73 -9.35 -36.75
C TYR A 73 -10.48 -9.43 -37.61
N LEU A 74 -10.49 -10.20 -38.72
CA LEU A 74 -9.32 -10.30 -39.62
C LEU A 74 -9.04 -8.97 -40.33
N ASP A 75 -10.09 -8.29 -40.80
CA ASP A 75 -9.95 -6.99 -41.44
C ASP A 75 -9.53 -5.91 -40.43
N ALA A 76 -10.03 -5.99 -39.18
CA ALA A 76 -9.63 -5.11 -38.11
C ALA A 76 -8.13 -5.27 -37.78
N GLU A 77 -7.61 -6.49 -37.79
CA GLU A 77 -6.18 -6.76 -37.59
C GLU A 77 -5.34 -6.10 -38.68
N LEU A 78 -5.76 -6.23 -39.96
CA LEU A 78 -5.07 -5.58 -41.08
C LEU A 78 -5.10 -4.05 -40.94
N ALA A 79 -6.22 -3.49 -40.50
CA ALA A 79 -6.34 -2.05 -40.30
C ALA A 79 -5.41 -1.53 -39.18
N TYR A 80 -5.35 -2.21 -38.05
CA TYR A 80 -4.41 -1.84 -36.98
C TYR A 80 -2.94 -2.04 -37.37
N LYS A 81 -2.61 -3.13 -38.05
CA LYS A 81 -1.26 -3.32 -38.59
C LYS A 81 -0.86 -2.20 -39.54
N ARG A 82 -1.80 -1.76 -40.39
CA ARG A 82 -1.56 -0.64 -41.29
C ARG A 82 -1.36 0.68 -40.56
N ALA A 83 -2.08 0.93 -39.45
CA ALA A 83 -1.84 2.09 -38.59
C ALA A 83 -0.43 2.06 -38.00
N VAL A 84 0.01 0.90 -37.50
CA VAL A 84 1.37 0.71 -36.94
C VAL A 84 2.45 0.85 -38.01
N GLU A 85 2.23 0.39 -39.25
CA GLU A 85 3.17 0.60 -40.34
C GLU A 85 3.34 2.08 -40.70
N ILE A 86 2.26 2.85 -40.69
CA ILE A 86 2.27 4.29 -40.98
C ILE A 86 2.95 5.05 -39.84
N ASN A 87 2.62 4.73 -38.60
CA ASN A 87 3.24 5.31 -37.41
C ASN A 87 3.65 4.20 -36.42
N PRO A 88 4.88 3.70 -36.51
CA PRO A 88 5.38 2.68 -35.58
C PRO A 88 5.39 3.09 -34.10
N ALA A 89 5.31 4.39 -33.81
CA ALA A 89 5.25 4.92 -32.43
C ALA A 89 3.80 5.07 -31.91
N ASP A 90 2.79 4.68 -32.68
CA ASP A 90 1.39 4.76 -32.27
C ASP A 90 1.07 3.68 -31.24
N THR A 91 1.08 4.10 -29.98
CA THR A 91 0.82 3.21 -28.82
C THR A 91 -0.63 2.75 -28.76
N ASP A 92 -1.57 3.56 -29.24
CA ASP A 92 -3.00 3.24 -29.29
C ASP A 92 -3.27 2.12 -30.30
N ALA A 93 -2.70 2.22 -31.50
CA ALA A 93 -2.78 1.19 -32.51
C ALA A 93 -2.20 -0.16 -32.03
N LEU A 94 -1.02 -0.12 -31.35
CA LEU A 94 -0.41 -1.33 -30.78
C LEU A 94 -1.26 -1.94 -29.67
N LEU A 95 -1.83 -1.12 -28.78
CA LEU A 95 -2.66 -1.60 -27.68
C LEU A 95 -3.89 -2.35 -28.24
N HIS A 96 -4.58 -1.74 -29.19
CA HIS A 96 -5.78 -2.34 -29.79
C HIS A 96 -5.47 -3.58 -30.63
N LEU A 97 -4.33 -3.61 -31.30
CA LEU A 97 -3.86 -4.81 -32.01
C LEU A 97 -3.59 -5.96 -31.02
N GLY A 98 -2.93 -5.69 -29.91
CA GLY A 98 -2.65 -6.68 -28.87
C GLY A 98 -3.94 -7.31 -28.32
N HIS A 99 -4.92 -6.48 -27.95
CA HIS A 99 -6.23 -6.96 -27.49
C HIS A 99 -7.01 -7.76 -28.55
N LEU A 100 -6.92 -7.33 -29.79
CA LEU A 100 -7.59 -8.04 -30.88
C LEU A 100 -7.01 -9.44 -31.07
N LEU A 101 -5.67 -9.56 -31.09
CA LEU A 101 -4.98 -10.84 -31.22
C LEU A 101 -5.31 -11.77 -30.03
N LYS A 102 -5.37 -11.24 -28.81
CA LYS A 102 -5.82 -11.99 -27.64
C LYS A 102 -7.25 -12.53 -27.83
N ARG A 103 -8.18 -11.71 -28.32
CA ARG A 103 -9.58 -12.10 -28.58
C ARG A 103 -9.70 -13.16 -29.67
N GLN A 104 -8.77 -13.18 -30.63
CA GLN A 104 -8.68 -14.22 -31.66
C GLN A 104 -8.03 -15.51 -31.18
N GLY A 105 -7.53 -15.58 -29.92
CA GLY A 105 -6.82 -16.72 -29.35
C GLY A 105 -5.33 -16.76 -29.70
N ASN A 106 -4.80 -15.76 -30.41
CA ASN A 106 -3.38 -15.67 -30.73
C ASN A 106 -2.60 -15.03 -29.57
N GLN A 107 -2.37 -15.81 -28.52
CA GLN A 107 -1.71 -15.36 -27.28
C GLN A 107 -0.27 -14.90 -27.52
N GLN A 108 0.48 -15.65 -28.32
CA GLN A 108 1.88 -15.32 -28.61
C GLN A 108 2.00 -14.01 -29.40
N GLY A 109 1.21 -13.84 -30.46
CA GLY A 109 1.20 -12.61 -31.23
C GLY A 109 0.74 -11.40 -30.42
N SER A 110 -0.23 -11.60 -29.51
CA SER A 110 -0.65 -10.59 -28.54
C SER A 110 0.50 -10.16 -27.63
N ALA A 111 1.24 -11.12 -27.04
CA ALA A 111 2.39 -10.85 -26.18
C ALA A 111 3.50 -10.09 -26.92
N GLU A 112 3.83 -10.49 -28.12
CA GLU A 112 4.84 -9.81 -28.96
C GLU A 112 4.47 -8.34 -29.23
N VAL A 113 3.18 -8.07 -29.51
CA VAL A 113 2.69 -6.71 -29.72
C VAL A 113 2.74 -5.88 -28.45
N PHE A 114 2.34 -6.43 -27.32
CA PHE A 114 2.43 -5.72 -26.02
C PHE A 114 3.87 -5.46 -25.58
N LEU A 115 4.80 -6.41 -25.80
CA LEU A 115 6.24 -6.19 -25.58
C LEU A 115 6.78 -5.07 -26.48
N ASN A 116 6.35 -5.05 -27.76
CA ASN A 116 6.70 -4.00 -28.71
C ASN A 116 6.16 -2.62 -28.27
N LEU A 117 4.95 -2.58 -27.73
CA LEU A 117 4.37 -1.37 -27.13
C LEU A 117 5.22 -0.91 -25.96
N LEU A 118 5.54 -1.80 -25.02
CA LEU A 118 6.35 -1.47 -23.84
C LEU A 118 7.76 -1.02 -24.18
N ALA A 119 8.35 -1.52 -25.24
CA ALA A 119 9.66 -1.06 -25.72
C ALA A 119 9.64 0.42 -26.20
N ARG A 120 8.46 0.98 -26.46
CA ARG A 120 8.27 2.34 -26.96
C ARG A 120 7.70 3.30 -25.95
N ALA A 121 6.74 2.83 -25.16
CA ALA A 121 6.10 3.64 -24.14
C ALA A 121 5.62 2.80 -22.97
N PRO A 122 5.67 3.34 -21.74
CA PRO A 122 5.10 2.73 -20.56
C PRO A 122 3.57 2.53 -20.72
N SER A 123 3.09 1.32 -20.43
CA SER A 123 1.66 1.00 -20.45
C SER A 123 1.33 -0.01 -19.36
N ALA A 124 0.59 0.44 -18.32
CA ALA A 124 0.11 -0.43 -17.25
C ALA A 124 -0.80 -1.55 -17.79
N GLU A 125 -1.57 -1.25 -18.84
CA GLU A 125 -2.47 -2.21 -19.47
C GLU A 125 -1.69 -3.30 -20.22
N ALA A 126 -0.67 -2.94 -20.99
CA ALA A 126 0.19 -3.90 -21.66
C ALA A 126 0.95 -4.80 -20.68
N VAL A 127 1.44 -4.26 -19.55
CA VAL A 127 2.08 -5.05 -18.48
C VAL A 127 1.09 -6.04 -17.90
N ARG A 128 -0.14 -5.61 -17.59
CA ARG A 128 -1.20 -6.49 -17.07
C ARG A 128 -1.51 -7.64 -18.03
N GLU A 129 -1.66 -7.33 -19.30
CA GLU A 129 -1.93 -8.33 -20.34
C GLU A 129 -0.80 -9.33 -20.49
N LEU A 130 0.45 -8.87 -20.42
CA LEU A 130 1.63 -9.72 -20.44
C LEU A 130 1.76 -10.59 -19.19
N GLN A 131 1.44 -10.06 -18.01
CA GLN A 131 1.40 -10.84 -16.77
C GLN A 131 0.36 -11.97 -16.87
N GLN A 132 -0.86 -11.64 -17.30
CA GLN A 132 -1.94 -12.63 -17.48
C GLN A 132 -1.60 -13.70 -18.50
N SER A 133 -0.76 -13.40 -19.49
CA SER A 133 -0.31 -14.35 -20.52
C SER A 133 0.99 -15.09 -20.16
N GLY A 134 1.52 -14.92 -18.93
CA GLY A 134 2.76 -15.56 -18.48
C GLY A 134 4.05 -14.92 -19.00
N HIS A 135 3.97 -13.70 -19.52
CA HIS A 135 5.13 -12.93 -20.01
C HIS A 135 5.51 -11.77 -19.08
N GLY A 136 5.11 -11.82 -17.81
CA GLY A 136 5.32 -10.75 -16.84
C GLY A 136 6.79 -10.38 -16.67
N HIS A 137 7.69 -11.35 -16.60
CA HIS A 137 9.13 -11.08 -16.51
C HIS A 137 9.68 -10.36 -17.75
N GLN A 138 9.26 -10.76 -18.94
CA GLN A 138 9.65 -10.12 -20.18
C GLN A 138 9.08 -8.70 -20.26
N ALA A 139 7.84 -8.49 -19.78
CA ALA A 139 7.26 -7.18 -19.65
C ALA A 139 8.11 -6.26 -18.77
N LEU A 140 8.50 -6.74 -17.59
CA LEU A 140 9.32 -5.97 -16.66
C LEU A 140 10.74 -5.73 -17.18
N THR A 141 11.30 -6.65 -17.98
CA THR A 141 12.61 -6.51 -18.62
C THR A 141 12.57 -5.52 -19.79
N ALA A 142 11.54 -5.60 -20.65
CA ALA A 142 11.31 -4.65 -21.74
C ALA A 142 11.08 -3.23 -21.22
N PHE A 143 10.53 -3.14 -20.00
CA PHE A 143 10.23 -1.89 -19.31
C PHE A 143 11.44 -1.22 -18.64
N GLY A 144 12.66 -1.64 -18.90
CA GLY A 144 13.90 -1.11 -18.32
C GLY A 144 14.16 0.41 -18.53
N GLY A 145 13.22 1.12 -19.16
CA GLY A 145 13.24 2.57 -19.34
C GLY A 145 12.69 3.30 -18.10
N ARG A 146 13.50 4.16 -17.47
CA ARG A 146 13.06 5.15 -16.49
C ARG A 146 12.35 6.26 -17.26
N PRO A 147 11.16 6.77 -16.84
CA PRO A 147 10.58 7.96 -17.44
C PRO A 147 11.58 9.12 -17.40
N VAL A 148 11.62 9.92 -18.46
CA VAL A 148 12.65 10.97 -18.67
C VAL A 148 12.67 11.99 -17.52
N ASP A 149 11.56 12.16 -16.83
CA ASP A 149 11.35 13.17 -15.78
C ASP A 149 11.67 12.65 -14.37
N VAL A 150 12.11 11.40 -14.23
CA VAL A 150 12.44 10.82 -12.92
C VAL A 150 13.95 10.90 -12.68
N ALA A 151 14.34 11.74 -11.71
CA ALA A 151 15.73 11.92 -11.33
C ALA A 151 16.34 10.62 -10.75
N VAL A 152 17.64 10.40 -10.98
CA VAL A 152 18.40 9.34 -10.30
C VAL A 152 18.50 9.70 -8.81
N GLY A 153 18.35 8.71 -7.94
CA GLY A 153 18.32 8.93 -6.49
C GLY A 153 17.03 9.57 -5.99
N GLY A 154 15.90 9.28 -6.66
CA GLY A 154 14.57 9.73 -6.26
C GLY A 154 14.09 9.08 -4.97
N ILE A 155 13.18 9.76 -4.29
CA ILE A 155 12.50 9.28 -3.08
C ILE A 155 11.04 9.00 -3.44
N PHE A 156 10.62 7.75 -3.28
CA PHE A 156 9.33 7.24 -3.73
C PHE A 156 8.44 6.91 -2.54
N LEU A 157 7.41 7.73 -2.31
CA LEU A 157 6.43 7.51 -1.25
C LEU A 157 5.41 6.46 -1.70
N GLU A 158 5.29 5.41 -0.92
CA GLU A 158 4.34 4.33 -1.13
C GLU A 158 2.96 4.74 -0.61
N LEU A 159 1.93 4.69 -1.47
CA LEU A 159 0.58 5.20 -1.22
C LEU A 159 -0.53 4.15 -1.40
N SER A 160 -0.20 2.87 -1.47
CA SER A 160 -1.20 1.82 -1.72
C SER A 160 -2.24 1.73 -0.60
N ASP A 161 -1.80 1.85 0.66
CA ASP A 161 -2.69 1.95 1.82
C ASP A 161 -3.64 3.14 1.74
N LEU A 162 -3.10 4.32 1.42
CA LEU A 162 -3.89 5.53 1.24
C LEU A 162 -4.99 5.36 0.17
N PHE A 163 -4.65 4.74 -0.96
CA PHE A 163 -5.61 4.49 -2.04
C PHE A 163 -6.68 3.49 -1.65
N GLN A 164 -6.32 2.44 -0.92
CA GLN A 164 -7.28 1.48 -0.40
C GLN A 164 -8.21 2.15 0.59
N TYR A 165 -7.67 2.87 1.56
CA TYR A 165 -8.46 3.56 2.58
C TYR A 165 -9.45 4.55 1.95
N LEU A 166 -8.97 5.48 1.11
CA LEU A 166 -9.82 6.48 0.46
C LEU A 166 -10.82 5.88 -0.54
N GLY A 167 -10.57 4.68 -1.03
CA GLY A 167 -11.51 3.92 -1.86
C GLY A 167 -12.71 3.35 -1.09
N HIS A 168 -12.65 3.32 0.26
CA HIS A 168 -13.70 2.73 1.11
C HIS A 168 -14.22 3.70 2.18
N HIS A 169 -13.51 4.78 2.47
CA HIS A 169 -13.84 5.72 3.54
C HIS A 169 -13.89 7.17 3.05
N VAL A 170 -14.86 7.90 3.56
CA VAL A 170 -15.07 9.33 3.24
C VAL A 170 -14.43 10.26 4.27
N THR A 171 -14.10 9.76 5.46
CA THR A 171 -13.50 10.55 6.56
C THR A 171 -12.03 10.21 6.70
N VAL A 172 -11.20 11.21 6.91
CA VAL A 172 -9.75 11.08 7.07
C VAL A 172 -9.40 11.05 8.55
N THR A 173 -8.77 9.96 9.02
CA THR A 173 -8.39 9.79 10.42
C THR A 173 -7.05 9.09 10.57
N GLY A 174 -6.40 9.24 11.72
CA GLY A 174 -5.20 8.47 12.09
C GLY A 174 -4.07 8.55 11.04
N ILE A 175 -3.56 7.39 10.65
CA ILE A 175 -2.44 7.22 9.70
C ILE A 175 -2.71 7.93 8.36
N THR A 176 -3.95 7.83 7.85
CA THR A 176 -4.33 8.47 6.59
C THR A 176 -4.18 10.00 6.65
N ARG A 177 -4.51 10.62 7.79
CA ARG A 177 -4.32 12.07 8.02
C ARG A 177 -2.83 12.42 7.97
N VAL A 178 -1.99 11.65 8.63
CA VAL A 178 -0.54 11.86 8.62
C VAL A 178 0.02 11.74 7.21
N THR A 179 -0.32 10.68 6.49
CA THR A 179 0.15 10.45 5.11
C THR A 179 -0.28 11.60 4.18
N LEU A 180 -1.53 12.05 4.27
CA LEU A 180 -2.01 13.21 3.49
C LEU A 180 -1.28 14.50 3.85
N SER A 181 -0.91 14.70 5.12
CA SER A 181 -0.16 15.90 5.53
C SER A 181 1.25 15.92 4.93
N LEU A 182 1.94 14.78 4.93
CA LEU A 182 3.26 14.65 4.31
C LEU A 182 3.20 14.91 2.80
N ILE A 183 2.19 14.36 2.13
CA ILE A 183 1.97 14.62 0.70
C ILE A 183 1.67 16.10 0.45
N ASN A 184 0.79 16.70 1.25
CA ASN A 184 0.46 18.12 1.12
C ASN A 184 1.69 19.00 1.30
N TYR A 185 2.54 18.72 2.28
CA TYR A 185 3.80 19.42 2.48
C TYR A 185 4.70 19.36 1.24
N ILE A 186 4.87 18.20 0.60
CA ILE A 186 5.63 18.06 -0.64
C ILE A 186 5.02 18.90 -1.77
N LEU A 187 3.69 18.95 -1.86
CA LEU A 187 3.00 19.56 -2.99
C LEU A 187 2.90 21.08 -2.89
N GLU A 188 2.78 21.64 -1.67
CA GLU A 188 2.43 23.03 -1.45
C GLU A 188 3.52 23.84 -0.70
N ASP A 189 4.28 23.21 0.22
CA ASP A 189 5.14 23.92 1.17
C ASP A 189 6.65 23.63 0.98
N MET A 190 7.00 22.48 0.38
CA MET A 190 8.40 22.12 0.16
C MET A 190 9.03 22.99 -0.94
N PRO A 191 10.19 23.64 -0.67
CA PRO A 191 10.82 24.52 -1.65
C PRO A 191 11.38 23.75 -2.86
N PRO A 192 11.30 24.31 -4.08
CA PRO A 192 12.09 23.82 -5.20
C PRO A 192 13.60 24.13 -4.96
N PRO A 193 14.54 23.27 -5.37
CA PRO A 193 14.42 22.07 -6.20
C PRO A 193 14.16 20.78 -5.41
N GLU A 194 14.05 20.80 -4.09
CA GLU A 194 13.91 19.60 -3.25
C GLU A 194 12.70 18.76 -3.65
N THR A 195 11.57 19.42 -3.94
CA THR A 195 10.34 18.78 -4.42
C THR A 195 10.56 17.85 -5.61
N ALA A 196 11.53 18.16 -6.48
CA ALA A 196 11.78 17.40 -7.70
C ALA A 196 12.27 15.96 -7.44
N ARG A 197 12.77 15.67 -6.23
CA ARG A 197 13.28 14.35 -5.85
C ARG A 197 12.20 13.41 -5.30
N TYR A 198 11.01 13.90 -4.98
CA TYR A 198 9.94 13.11 -4.35
C TYR A 198 8.90 12.70 -5.39
N TYR A 199 8.55 11.42 -5.39
CA TYR A 199 7.61 10.80 -6.30
C TYR A 199 6.57 10.00 -5.51
N PHE A 200 5.40 9.80 -6.10
CA PHE A 200 4.29 9.08 -5.51
C PHE A 200 4.08 7.78 -6.26
N VAL A 201 4.03 6.68 -5.52
CA VAL A 201 3.92 5.36 -6.12
C VAL A 201 2.84 4.53 -5.48
N HIS A 202 2.30 3.62 -6.28
CA HIS A 202 1.36 2.60 -5.87
C HIS A 202 1.86 1.25 -6.34
N GLN A 203 1.76 0.22 -5.50
CA GLN A 203 2.10 -1.15 -5.88
C GLN A 203 1.21 -1.62 -7.01
N TYR A 204 1.81 -2.35 -7.96
CA TYR A 204 1.12 -2.91 -9.11
C TYR A 204 1.20 -4.44 -9.07
N GLY A 205 0.06 -5.09 -9.24
CA GLY A 205 -0.03 -6.55 -9.11
C GLY A 205 0.38 -7.04 -7.72
N ASP A 206 0.97 -8.21 -7.63
CA ASP A 206 1.44 -8.82 -6.38
C ASP A 206 2.80 -8.26 -5.90
N GLY A 207 3.11 -7.01 -6.23
CA GLY A 207 4.29 -6.30 -5.73
C GLY A 207 5.53 -6.36 -6.62
N GLU A 208 5.41 -6.75 -7.89
CA GLU A 208 6.57 -6.80 -8.79
C GLU A 208 6.88 -5.47 -9.49
N GLY A 209 5.93 -4.57 -9.55
CA GLY A 209 6.07 -3.26 -10.17
C GLY A 209 5.46 -2.13 -9.35
N LEU A 210 5.77 -0.92 -9.75
CA LEU A 210 5.20 0.30 -9.20
C LEU A 210 4.53 1.11 -10.30
N LEU A 211 3.36 1.67 -9.98
CA LEU A 211 2.76 2.74 -10.78
C LEU A 211 3.31 4.07 -10.31
N LEU A 212 3.87 4.86 -11.22
CA LEU A 212 4.27 6.23 -10.95
C LEU A 212 3.05 7.15 -11.11
N ILE A 213 2.56 7.70 -10.02
CA ILE A 213 1.35 8.51 -10.02
C ILE A 213 1.71 9.98 -10.30
N PRO A 214 1.12 10.62 -11.32
CA PRO A 214 1.38 12.02 -11.63
C PRO A 214 1.00 12.96 -10.48
N ARG A 215 1.87 13.92 -10.15
CA ARG A 215 1.69 14.89 -9.05
C ARG A 215 0.35 15.61 -9.10
N GLU A 216 -0.11 15.99 -10.30
CA GLU A 216 -1.36 16.72 -10.44
C GLU A 216 -2.57 15.87 -10.05
N LYS A 217 -2.54 14.56 -10.32
CA LYS A 217 -3.59 13.64 -9.87
C LYS A 217 -3.58 13.47 -8.35
N ILE A 218 -2.39 13.34 -7.76
CA ILE A 218 -2.24 13.31 -6.29
C ILE A 218 -2.74 14.62 -5.68
N ARG A 219 -2.40 15.78 -6.26
CA ARG A 219 -2.91 17.09 -5.78
C ARG A 219 -4.44 17.14 -5.79
N ARG A 220 -5.07 16.62 -6.84
CA ARG A 220 -6.55 16.53 -6.90
C ARG A 220 -7.12 15.62 -5.82
N MET A 221 -6.50 14.47 -5.58
CA MET A 221 -6.90 13.52 -4.53
C MET A 221 -6.77 14.16 -3.13
N VAL A 222 -5.63 14.77 -2.82
CA VAL A 222 -5.39 15.45 -1.54
C VAL A 222 -6.41 16.57 -1.32
N LYS A 223 -6.63 17.43 -2.32
CA LYS A 223 -7.64 18.50 -2.24
C LYS A 223 -9.05 17.97 -2.00
N SER A 224 -9.42 16.89 -2.68
CA SER A 224 -10.72 16.24 -2.48
C SER A 224 -10.87 15.63 -1.09
N ALA A 225 -9.81 14.97 -0.59
CA ALA A 225 -9.84 14.28 0.71
C ALA A 225 -9.79 15.25 1.91
N MET A 226 -9.01 16.34 1.80
CA MET A 226 -8.77 17.26 2.92
C MET A 226 -9.75 18.44 2.96
N TYR A 227 -10.19 18.93 1.80
CA TYR A 227 -10.95 20.18 1.69
C TYR A 227 -12.25 20.04 0.90
N GLY A 228 -12.51 18.87 0.28
CA GLY A 228 -13.71 18.62 -0.51
C GLY A 228 -14.89 18.12 0.32
N SER A 229 -16.09 18.18 -0.27
CA SER A 229 -17.23 17.44 0.28
C SER A 229 -17.00 15.94 0.10
N PRO A 230 -17.19 15.13 1.14
CA PRO A 230 -16.97 13.68 1.07
C PRO A 230 -17.80 13.02 -0.04
N ASN A 231 -17.15 12.46 -1.05
CA ASN A 231 -17.81 11.76 -2.16
C ASN A 231 -17.02 10.50 -2.53
N LEU A 232 -17.46 9.37 -2.02
CA LEU A 232 -16.79 8.09 -2.21
C LEU A 232 -16.71 7.69 -3.70
N ILE A 233 -17.79 7.87 -4.45
CA ILE A 233 -17.84 7.49 -5.88
C ILE A 233 -16.83 8.32 -6.69
N ALA A 234 -16.77 9.63 -6.44
CA ALA A 234 -15.80 10.50 -7.12
C ALA A 234 -14.36 10.13 -6.75
N MET A 235 -14.09 9.77 -5.49
CA MET A 235 -12.78 9.31 -5.03
C MET A 235 -12.40 7.97 -5.68
N GLN A 236 -13.31 7.01 -5.73
CA GLN A 236 -13.10 5.72 -6.40
C GLN A 236 -12.80 5.91 -7.90
N ALA A 237 -13.54 6.79 -8.57
CA ALA A 237 -13.29 7.10 -9.98
C ALA A 237 -11.90 7.73 -10.19
N LEU A 238 -11.48 8.64 -9.30
CA LEU A 238 -10.16 9.26 -9.36
C LEU A 238 -9.03 8.25 -9.12
N ILE A 239 -9.20 7.36 -8.14
CA ILE A 239 -8.24 6.28 -7.85
C ILE A 239 -8.15 5.31 -9.05
N HIS A 240 -9.28 4.94 -9.64
CA HIS A 240 -9.31 4.09 -10.83
C HIS A 240 -8.58 4.76 -12.00
N ASP A 241 -8.84 6.04 -12.27
CA ASP A 241 -8.14 6.81 -13.30
C ASP A 241 -6.62 6.87 -13.03
N MET A 242 -6.20 7.09 -11.79
CA MET A 242 -4.79 7.06 -11.43
C MET A 242 -4.15 5.69 -11.72
N ARG A 243 -4.80 4.59 -11.35
CA ARG A 243 -4.28 3.24 -11.57
C ARG A 243 -4.20 2.86 -13.05
N SER A 244 -5.21 3.23 -13.85
CA SER A 244 -5.31 2.83 -15.26
C SER A 244 -4.42 3.63 -16.21
N THR A 245 -4.05 4.87 -15.84
CA THR A 245 -3.31 5.78 -16.72
C THR A 245 -1.88 6.06 -16.26
N SER A 246 -1.46 5.51 -15.13
CA SER A 246 -0.10 5.71 -14.61
C SER A 246 0.89 4.74 -15.24
N SER A 247 2.13 5.20 -15.36
CA SER A 247 3.22 4.41 -15.94
C SER A 247 3.77 3.41 -14.93
N VAL A 248 3.98 2.17 -15.38
CA VAL A 248 4.69 1.16 -14.58
C VAL A 248 6.20 1.39 -14.69
N PHE A 249 6.93 1.23 -13.58
CA PHE A 249 8.39 1.35 -13.58
C PHE A 249 9.02 0.52 -12.46
N ARG A 250 10.36 0.41 -12.47
CA ARG A 250 11.16 -0.23 -11.41
C ARG A 250 12.12 0.77 -10.78
N LEU A 251 12.29 0.65 -9.48
CA LEU A 251 13.33 1.36 -8.75
C LEU A 251 14.73 0.79 -9.09
N LYS A 252 15.72 1.65 -9.09
CA LYS A 252 17.11 1.34 -9.43
C LYS A 252 18.05 1.72 -8.29
N ASP A 253 19.31 1.39 -8.45
CA ASP A 253 20.37 1.78 -7.52
C ASP A 253 20.35 3.28 -7.22
N GLY A 254 20.51 3.62 -5.96
CA GLY A 254 20.43 4.99 -5.43
C GLY A 254 19.02 5.52 -5.14
N ASP A 255 17.95 4.86 -5.62
CA ASP A 255 16.58 5.25 -5.27
C ASP A 255 16.23 4.86 -3.83
N THR A 256 15.23 5.56 -3.27
CA THR A 256 14.71 5.28 -1.93
C THR A 256 13.22 4.96 -2.00
N TYR A 257 12.82 3.82 -1.46
CA TYR A 257 11.43 3.43 -1.26
C TYR A 257 11.01 3.74 0.16
N LEU A 258 10.02 4.59 0.34
CA LEU A 258 9.59 5.11 1.64
C LEU A 258 8.16 4.71 1.94
N ILE A 259 7.99 3.83 2.92
CA ILE A 259 6.70 3.33 3.40
C ILE A 259 6.16 4.34 4.41
N VAL A 260 5.05 5.01 4.09
CA VAL A 260 4.44 6.06 4.93
C VAL A 260 3.02 5.72 5.40
N GLY A 261 2.47 4.58 4.99
CA GLY A 261 1.14 4.09 5.33
C GLY A 261 1.16 2.86 6.24
N ALA A 262 -0.01 2.23 6.38
CA ALA A 262 -0.21 1.00 7.14
C ALA A 262 0.33 -0.22 6.37
N PHE A 263 1.61 -0.51 6.51
CA PHE A 263 2.30 -1.56 5.77
C PHE A 263 1.71 -2.97 5.99
N TRP A 264 1.00 -3.21 7.06
CA TRP A 264 0.35 -4.50 7.37
C TRP A 264 -0.98 -4.73 6.64
N GLU A 265 -1.61 -3.69 6.15
CA GLU A 265 -2.83 -3.77 5.32
C GLU A 265 -2.49 -4.23 3.90
N PHE A 266 -1.31 -3.91 3.43
CA PHE A 266 -0.75 -4.43 2.21
C PHE A 266 0.19 -5.55 2.55
N VAL A 267 -0.07 -6.71 2.01
CA VAL A 267 0.91 -7.77 1.93
C VAL A 267 2.06 -7.26 1.06
N SER A 268 2.89 -6.38 1.65
CA SER A 268 4.17 -6.04 1.04
C SER A 268 4.93 -7.34 0.99
N ASN A 269 5.02 -7.93 -0.20
CA ASN A 269 5.77 -9.15 -0.41
C ASN A 269 7.22 -8.90 0.03
N PRO A 270 7.69 -9.46 1.16
CA PRO A 270 9.04 -9.19 1.65
C PRO A 270 10.11 -9.59 0.65
N SER A 271 9.84 -10.57 -0.22
CA SER A 271 10.69 -10.94 -1.33
C SER A 271 10.88 -9.81 -2.32
N TRP A 272 9.83 -9.08 -2.62
CA TRP A 272 9.89 -7.93 -3.53
C TRP A 272 10.74 -6.78 -2.95
N ILE A 273 10.53 -6.44 -1.67
CA ILE A 273 11.35 -5.43 -0.96
C ILE A 273 12.81 -5.90 -0.91
N ASN A 274 13.07 -7.16 -0.59
CA ASN A 274 14.41 -7.72 -0.58
C ASN A 274 15.06 -7.66 -1.98
N GLY A 275 14.30 -7.96 -3.04
CA GLY A 275 14.75 -7.81 -4.43
C GLY A 275 15.08 -6.36 -4.81
N MET A 276 14.34 -5.37 -4.31
CA MET A 276 14.69 -3.95 -4.48
C MET A 276 16.01 -3.61 -3.80
N ARG A 277 16.21 -4.06 -2.56
CA ARG A 277 17.46 -3.84 -1.82
C ARG A 277 18.68 -4.43 -2.53
N GLN A 278 18.54 -5.60 -3.16
CA GLN A 278 19.60 -6.22 -3.97
C GLN A 278 19.99 -5.35 -5.18
N ARG A 279 19.06 -4.59 -5.72
CA ARG A 279 19.33 -3.62 -6.80
C ARG A 279 19.85 -2.27 -6.31
N GLY A 280 20.21 -2.15 -5.03
CA GLY A 280 20.74 -0.93 -4.44
C GLY A 280 19.70 0.08 -3.99
N VAL A 281 18.41 -0.27 -4.02
CA VAL A 281 17.32 0.59 -3.51
C VAL A 281 17.37 0.65 -1.99
N ARG A 282 17.25 1.84 -1.43
CA ARG A 282 17.11 2.05 0.02
C ARG A 282 15.67 1.91 0.43
N VAL A 283 15.44 1.35 1.62
CA VAL A 283 14.10 1.16 2.16
C VAL A 283 13.97 1.83 3.53
N GLY A 284 13.04 2.77 3.62
CA GLY A 284 12.71 3.44 4.87
C GLY A 284 11.23 3.26 5.22
N ALA A 285 10.88 3.41 6.50
CA ALA A 285 9.50 3.38 6.95
C ALA A 285 9.19 4.43 8.00
N TYR A 286 7.94 4.93 8.03
CA TYR A 286 7.39 5.70 9.12
C TYR A 286 6.52 4.78 9.98
N ILE A 287 6.96 4.51 11.21
CA ILE A 287 6.34 3.54 12.12
C ILE A 287 5.46 4.31 13.10
N TYR A 288 4.18 3.93 13.17
CA TYR A 288 3.16 4.59 13.97
C TYR A 288 3.08 4.05 15.39
N ASP A 289 3.12 2.75 15.57
CA ASP A 289 3.16 2.06 16.86
C ASP A 289 3.49 0.58 16.67
N LEU A 290 3.70 -0.11 17.79
CA LEU A 290 3.81 -1.55 17.89
C LEU A 290 2.70 -2.15 18.76
N ILE A 291 1.62 -1.42 19.00
CA ILE A 291 0.52 -1.80 19.90
C ILE A 291 -0.02 -3.20 19.61
N PRO A 292 -0.23 -3.65 18.36
CA PRO A 292 -0.67 -5.01 18.10
C PRO A 292 0.30 -6.10 18.57
N ILE A 293 1.58 -5.76 18.76
CA ILE A 293 2.60 -6.67 19.31
C ILE A 293 2.72 -6.49 20.82
N SER A 294 2.97 -5.26 21.29
CA SER A 294 3.28 -4.96 22.69
C SER A 294 2.04 -5.04 23.59
N HIS A 295 0.86 -4.77 23.06
CA HIS A 295 -0.40 -4.70 23.79
C HIS A 295 -1.54 -5.47 23.07
N ALA A 296 -1.23 -6.67 22.61
CA ALA A 296 -2.12 -7.55 21.84
C ALA A 296 -3.48 -7.80 22.54
N GLN A 297 -3.52 -7.73 23.88
CA GLN A 297 -4.76 -7.89 24.65
C GLN A 297 -5.87 -6.87 24.31
N TYR A 298 -5.50 -5.72 23.73
CA TYR A 298 -6.46 -4.69 23.30
C TYR A 298 -6.82 -4.78 21.81
N CYS A 299 -6.18 -5.65 21.04
CA CYS A 299 -6.39 -5.78 19.62
C CYS A 299 -7.19 -7.02 19.23
N MET A 300 -7.73 -7.04 18.03
CA MET A 300 -8.27 -8.27 17.43
C MET A 300 -7.13 -9.21 17.07
N GLN A 301 -7.35 -10.53 17.23
CA GLN A 301 -6.33 -11.54 16.99
C GLN A 301 -5.80 -11.48 15.54
N GLU A 302 -6.70 -11.30 14.59
CA GLU A 302 -6.37 -11.23 13.17
C GLU A 302 -5.44 -10.05 12.85
N LEU A 303 -5.68 -8.89 13.49
CA LEU A 303 -4.83 -7.72 13.34
C LEU A 303 -3.46 -7.97 13.99
N THR A 304 -3.44 -8.54 15.21
CA THR A 304 -2.19 -8.89 15.91
C THR A 304 -1.33 -9.80 15.06
N ASP A 305 -1.94 -10.82 14.45
CA ASP A 305 -1.26 -11.82 13.65
C ASP A 305 -0.69 -11.18 12.37
N ALA A 306 -1.52 -10.48 11.61
CA ALA A 306 -1.11 -9.82 10.37
C ALA A 306 -0.01 -8.77 10.61
N PHE A 307 -0.19 -7.93 11.64
CA PHE A 307 0.77 -6.89 11.99
C PHE A 307 2.11 -7.48 12.45
N SER A 308 2.09 -8.47 13.36
CA SER A 308 3.31 -9.10 13.87
C SER A 308 4.13 -9.70 12.75
N LEU A 309 3.46 -10.36 11.81
CA LEU A 309 4.06 -10.95 10.63
C LEU A 309 4.68 -9.90 9.72
N ALA A 310 3.91 -8.90 9.35
CA ALA A 310 4.34 -7.83 8.47
C ALA A 310 5.48 -7.02 9.07
N PHE A 311 5.44 -6.72 10.38
CA PHE A 311 6.48 -5.96 11.06
C PHE A 311 7.78 -6.75 11.16
N ALA A 312 7.72 -8.04 11.52
CA ALA A 312 8.90 -8.92 11.60
C ALA A 312 9.66 -8.97 10.27
N ASP A 313 8.94 -9.02 9.14
CA ASP A 313 9.54 -9.02 7.81
C ASP A 313 10.08 -7.65 7.42
N THR A 314 9.27 -6.61 7.61
CA THR A 314 9.63 -5.25 7.25
C THR A 314 10.85 -4.78 8.03
N ALA A 315 10.89 -5.00 9.35
CA ALA A 315 12.00 -4.58 10.21
C ALA A 315 13.37 -5.17 9.78
N ARG A 316 13.38 -6.37 9.19
CA ARG A 316 14.63 -6.98 8.66
C ARG A 316 15.11 -6.35 7.36
N LEU A 317 14.23 -5.63 6.68
CA LEU A 317 14.47 -5.07 5.36
C LEU A 317 14.66 -3.54 5.36
N LEU A 318 14.48 -2.88 6.51
CA LEU A 318 14.68 -1.43 6.61
C LEU A 318 16.16 -1.07 6.64
N ASP A 319 16.50 0.05 6.01
CA ASP A 319 17.79 0.72 6.12
C ASP A 319 17.73 1.85 7.16
N PHE A 320 16.53 2.43 7.39
CA PHE A 320 16.24 3.42 8.43
C PHE A 320 14.74 3.45 8.76
N ALA A 321 14.41 4.03 9.89
CA ALA A 321 13.02 4.31 10.23
C ALA A 321 12.84 5.69 10.87
N LEU A 322 11.65 6.25 10.64
CA LEU A 322 11.12 7.34 11.44
C LEU A 322 9.99 6.81 12.31
N THR A 323 9.74 7.43 13.44
CA THR A 323 8.65 7.07 14.36
C THR A 323 7.87 8.31 14.76
N ILE A 324 6.60 8.15 15.12
CA ILE A 324 5.75 9.29 15.48
C ILE A 324 6.00 9.83 16.89
N SER A 325 6.82 9.14 17.69
CA SER A 325 7.21 9.54 19.06
C SER A 325 8.52 8.90 19.48
N ALA A 326 9.15 9.42 20.51
CA ALA A 326 10.33 8.80 21.14
C ALA A 326 9.96 7.47 21.81
N PHE A 327 8.75 7.37 22.38
CA PHE A 327 8.23 6.13 22.95
C PHE A 327 8.21 5.00 21.90
N VAL A 328 7.66 5.25 20.73
CA VAL A 328 7.64 4.27 19.62
C VAL A 328 9.05 3.94 19.15
N ALA A 329 9.97 4.92 19.13
CA ALA A 329 11.35 4.65 18.75
C ALA A 329 12.02 3.65 19.70
N GLU A 330 11.79 3.78 21.01
CA GLU A 330 12.31 2.83 22.00
C GLU A 330 11.65 1.45 21.88
N GLU A 331 10.31 1.37 21.68
CA GLU A 331 9.64 0.09 21.40
C GLU A 331 10.25 -0.63 20.18
N VAL A 332 10.54 0.11 19.09
CA VAL A 332 11.19 -0.47 17.91
C VAL A 332 12.61 -0.95 18.24
N LYS A 333 13.42 -0.18 18.95
CA LYS A 333 14.78 -0.58 19.34
C LYS A 333 14.77 -1.84 20.21
N GLU A 334 13.86 -1.89 21.19
CA GLU A 334 13.69 -3.04 22.07
C GLU A 334 13.28 -4.27 21.27
N TYR A 335 12.34 -4.13 20.33
CA TYR A 335 11.95 -5.19 19.44
C TYR A 335 13.13 -5.73 18.61
N LEU A 336 13.92 -4.85 17.97
CA LEU A 336 15.10 -5.25 17.21
C LEU A 336 16.10 -6.02 18.06
N HIS A 337 16.35 -5.54 19.29
CA HIS A 337 17.24 -6.20 20.23
C HIS A 337 16.72 -7.57 20.65
N GLN A 338 15.45 -7.65 21.07
CA GLN A 338 14.80 -8.88 21.53
C GLN A 338 14.84 -10.00 20.49
N PHE A 339 14.66 -9.64 19.20
CA PHE A 339 14.60 -10.61 18.11
C PHE A 339 15.91 -10.73 17.31
N GLY A 340 16.99 -10.16 17.81
CA GLY A 340 18.30 -10.24 17.17
C GLY A 340 18.34 -9.67 15.76
N ILE A 341 17.47 -8.69 15.45
CA ILE A 341 17.45 -8.00 14.17
C ILE A 341 18.55 -6.94 14.17
N LYS A 342 19.30 -6.87 13.06
CA LYS A 342 20.36 -5.86 12.91
C LYS A 342 19.78 -4.45 13.13
N PRO A 343 20.31 -3.65 14.07
CA PRO A 343 19.81 -2.31 14.30
C PRO A 343 20.07 -1.40 13.08
N PHE A 344 19.15 -0.51 12.84
CA PHE A 344 19.22 0.56 11.85
C PHE A 344 18.93 1.91 12.53
N PRO A 345 19.31 3.06 11.91
CA PRO A 345 19.00 4.37 12.46
C PRO A 345 17.51 4.62 12.59
N ILE A 346 17.09 5.17 13.74
CA ILE A 346 15.68 5.51 14.04
C ILE A 346 15.63 6.94 14.57
N THR A 347 14.79 7.79 13.97
CA THR A 347 14.58 9.18 14.39
C THR A 347 13.11 9.45 14.70
N PRO A 348 12.76 9.90 15.90
CA PRO A 348 11.41 10.37 16.21
C PRO A 348 11.08 11.65 15.44
N VAL A 349 9.90 11.70 14.84
CA VAL A 349 9.29 12.88 14.23
C VAL A 349 7.88 13.02 14.81
N PRO A 350 7.73 13.76 15.91
CA PRO A 350 6.46 13.96 16.60
C PRO A 350 5.39 14.54 15.67
N LEU A 351 4.13 14.13 15.86
CA LEU A 351 3.02 14.62 15.06
C LEU A 351 2.56 16.03 15.46
N ALA A 352 1.64 16.60 14.70
CA ALA A 352 1.03 17.90 14.99
C ALA A 352 0.06 17.82 16.17
N HIS A 353 -0.19 18.98 16.76
CA HIS A 353 -1.27 19.20 17.73
C HIS A 353 -2.57 19.67 17.06
N ALA A 354 -2.48 20.20 15.84
CA ALA A 354 -3.61 20.80 15.15
C ALA A 354 -4.56 19.73 14.56
N LEU A 355 -5.87 19.92 14.76
CA LEU A 355 -6.92 19.11 14.13
C LEU A 355 -6.92 19.29 12.61
N ARG A 356 -6.68 20.50 12.13
CA ARG A 356 -6.75 20.87 10.71
C ARG A 356 -5.38 21.16 10.12
N PHE A 357 -5.31 20.96 8.81
CA PHE A 357 -4.18 21.43 8.02
C PHE A 357 -4.26 22.94 7.83
N GLU A 358 -3.13 23.62 7.92
CA GLU A 358 -3.06 25.02 7.52
C GLU A 358 -3.18 25.10 5.99
N GLY A 359 -4.37 25.41 5.50
CA GLY A 359 -4.61 25.65 4.07
C GLY A 359 -4.08 27.02 3.65
N PRO A 360 -3.84 27.26 2.34
CA PRO A 360 -3.49 28.58 1.84
C PRO A 360 -4.61 29.56 2.20
N SER A 361 -4.32 30.50 3.09
CA SER A 361 -5.25 31.43 3.76
C SER A 361 -5.90 32.46 2.84
N LYS A 362 -5.92 32.27 1.52
CA LYS A 362 -6.51 33.26 0.59
C LYS A 362 -7.38 32.57 -0.47
N GLY A 363 -8.68 32.53 -0.23
CA GLY A 363 -9.69 32.42 -1.29
C GLY A 363 -10.49 31.12 -1.39
N MET A 364 -10.30 30.13 -0.52
CA MET A 364 -11.31 29.08 -0.38
C MET A 364 -12.40 29.59 0.55
N ILE A 365 -13.57 29.77 0.01
CA ILE A 365 -14.80 29.92 0.76
C ILE A 365 -14.91 28.62 1.57
N HIS A 366 -14.54 28.68 2.86
CA HIS A 366 -15.10 27.73 3.80
C HIS A 366 -16.60 27.78 3.54
N HIS A 367 -17.21 26.68 3.13
CA HIS A 367 -18.63 26.53 3.32
C HIS A 367 -18.81 26.57 4.84
N SER A 368 -18.84 27.78 5.41
CA SER A 368 -19.42 27.97 6.71
C SER A 368 -20.81 27.38 6.57
N LEU A 369 -21.03 26.27 7.26
CA LEU A 369 -22.37 25.74 7.44
C LEU A 369 -23.26 26.93 7.70
N THR A 370 -24.30 27.10 6.90
CA THR A 370 -25.32 28.13 7.15
C THR A 370 -25.71 27.98 8.62
N GLU A 371 -25.92 29.09 9.32
CA GLU A 371 -26.25 29.09 10.77
C GLU A 371 -27.40 28.13 11.13
N SER A 372 -28.24 27.76 10.16
CA SER A 372 -29.32 26.77 10.31
C SER A 372 -28.87 25.32 10.32
N SER A 373 -27.67 24.98 9.86
CA SER A 373 -27.13 23.61 9.86
C SER A 373 -26.11 23.34 10.98
N LYS A 374 -25.75 24.36 11.77
CA LYS A 374 -25.07 24.18 13.04
C LYS A 374 -26.06 23.56 14.02
N ARG A 375 -26.15 22.24 14.03
CA ARG A 375 -26.85 21.55 15.12
C ARG A 375 -26.14 21.97 16.40
N GLN A 376 -26.79 22.79 17.21
CA GLN A 376 -26.28 23.20 18.51
C GLN A 376 -26.34 22.00 19.47
N TYR A 377 -25.37 21.08 19.31
CA TYR A 377 -25.17 20.06 20.34
C TYR A 377 -24.87 20.78 21.66
N PHE A 378 -25.62 20.47 22.72
CA PHE A 378 -25.38 20.98 24.09
C PHE A 378 -25.37 22.50 24.25
N ALA A 379 -26.26 23.24 23.57
CA ALA A 379 -26.39 24.69 23.76
C ALA A 379 -26.67 25.03 25.23
N GLY A 380 -25.68 25.66 25.90
CA GLY A 380 -25.79 26.06 27.30
C GLY A 380 -25.62 24.94 28.33
N ILE A 381 -25.36 23.68 27.91
CA ILE A 381 -25.12 22.57 28.83
C ILE A 381 -23.59 22.37 28.95
N PRO A 382 -23.02 22.43 30.18
CA PRO A 382 -21.61 22.16 30.38
C PRO A 382 -21.30 20.66 30.15
N PHE A 383 -20.23 20.35 29.40
CA PHE A 383 -19.86 18.99 29.13
C PHE A 383 -18.33 18.77 29.10
N VAL A 384 -17.90 17.54 29.37
CA VAL A 384 -16.55 17.03 29.23
C VAL A 384 -16.48 16.14 27.99
N LEU A 385 -15.42 16.31 27.19
CA LEU A 385 -15.31 15.71 25.86
C LEU A 385 -14.22 14.62 25.86
N CYS A 386 -14.53 13.44 25.30
CA CYS A 386 -13.58 12.38 24.98
C CYS A 386 -13.69 12.02 23.51
N VAL A 387 -12.62 12.27 22.75
CA VAL A 387 -12.59 12.09 21.28
C VAL A 387 -11.68 10.93 20.91
N CYS A 388 -12.24 9.79 20.59
CA CYS A 388 -11.54 8.63 19.99
C CYS A 388 -12.56 7.52 19.68
N THR A 389 -12.18 6.56 18.85
CA THR A 389 -12.96 5.31 18.69
C THR A 389 -13.20 4.68 20.06
N ILE A 390 -14.43 4.25 20.32
CA ILE A 390 -14.77 3.59 21.59
C ILE A 390 -14.26 2.15 21.49
N GLU A 391 -13.07 1.91 22.02
CA GLU A 391 -12.42 0.60 22.05
C GLU A 391 -11.73 0.36 23.39
N ALA A 392 -11.47 -0.91 23.73
CA ALA A 392 -10.97 -1.30 25.05
C ALA A 392 -9.68 -0.51 25.44
N ARG A 393 -8.77 -0.29 24.49
CA ARG A 393 -7.50 0.43 24.68
C ARG A 393 -7.70 1.89 25.11
N LYS A 394 -8.75 2.54 24.63
CA LYS A 394 -9.06 3.95 24.91
C LYS A 394 -9.71 4.19 26.26
N ASN A 395 -10.05 3.10 26.97
CA ASN A 395 -10.45 3.12 28.38
C ASN A 395 -11.66 4.04 28.71
N HIS A 396 -12.68 4.05 27.84
CA HIS A 396 -13.90 4.80 28.11
C HIS A 396 -14.61 4.34 29.41
N GLU A 397 -14.39 3.09 29.81
CA GLU A 397 -14.91 2.53 31.05
C GLU A 397 -14.41 3.28 32.29
N TYR A 398 -13.19 3.81 32.25
CA TYR A 398 -12.63 4.66 33.30
C TYR A 398 -13.48 5.90 33.53
N LEU A 399 -13.80 6.64 32.48
CA LEU A 399 -14.65 7.83 32.56
C LEU A 399 -16.08 7.48 32.94
N PHE A 400 -16.65 6.44 32.34
CA PHE A 400 -17.99 5.96 32.71
C PHE A 400 -18.08 5.66 34.24
N SER A 401 -17.08 4.96 34.78
CA SER A 401 -17.05 4.59 36.19
C SER A 401 -16.86 5.79 37.13
N ILE A 402 -16.08 6.80 36.73
CA ILE A 402 -15.90 8.05 37.48
C ILE A 402 -17.20 8.82 37.52
N TRP A 403 -17.86 9.02 36.36
CA TRP A 403 -19.17 9.72 36.32
C TRP A 403 -20.25 9.01 37.13
N GLN A 404 -20.34 7.69 36.97
CA GLN A 404 -21.27 6.89 37.76
C GLN A 404 -21.07 7.13 39.27
N ARG A 405 -19.84 7.04 39.75
CA ARG A 405 -19.48 7.25 41.16
C ARG A 405 -19.81 8.67 41.66
N MET A 406 -19.62 9.69 40.83
CA MET A 406 -19.95 11.08 41.17
C MET A 406 -21.47 11.25 41.27
N ILE A 407 -22.23 10.69 40.34
CA ILE A 407 -23.71 10.72 40.33
C ILE A 407 -24.24 9.99 41.56
N ASP A 408 -23.72 8.81 41.85
CA ASP A 408 -24.12 8.02 43.03
C ASP A 408 -23.81 8.75 44.35
N ALA A 409 -22.77 9.59 44.37
CA ALA A 409 -22.45 10.45 45.50
C ALA A 409 -23.28 11.75 45.56
N GLY A 410 -24.24 11.96 44.63
CA GLY A 410 -25.07 13.15 44.56
C GLY A 410 -24.37 14.41 44.10
N ILE A 411 -23.21 14.28 43.43
CA ILE A 411 -22.48 15.42 42.88
C ILE A 411 -23.13 15.83 41.55
N ASP A 412 -23.41 17.11 41.41
CA ASP A 412 -23.84 17.66 40.11
C ASP A 412 -22.68 17.70 39.15
N VAL A 413 -22.71 16.84 38.12
CA VAL A 413 -21.61 16.68 37.12
C VAL A 413 -22.04 17.23 35.78
N PRO A 414 -21.08 17.77 34.98
CA PRO A 414 -21.33 18.09 33.57
C PRO A 414 -21.65 16.83 32.79
N ASP A 415 -22.27 16.99 31.63
CA ASP A 415 -22.50 15.89 30.73
C ASP A 415 -21.17 15.30 30.24
N LEU A 416 -21.11 13.99 29.95
CA LEU A 416 -19.96 13.29 29.40
C LEU A 416 -20.27 12.97 27.92
N VAL A 417 -19.40 13.43 27.03
CA VAL A 417 -19.60 13.27 25.60
C VAL A 417 -18.47 12.45 25.00
N PHE A 418 -18.81 11.28 24.48
CA PHE A 418 -17.91 10.43 23.70
C PHE A 418 -18.13 10.71 22.22
N VAL A 419 -17.05 11.07 21.53
CA VAL A 419 -17.06 11.27 20.08
C VAL A 419 -16.23 10.19 19.40
N GLY A 420 -16.91 9.20 18.85
CA GLY A 420 -16.30 8.07 18.17
C GLY A 420 -17.28 6.93 17.93
N ARG A 421 -17.00 6.10 16.94
CA ARG A 421 -17.79 4.88 16.71
C ARG A 421 -17.41 3.81 17.75
N PRO A 422 -18.35 2.97 18.19
CA PRO A 422 -18.01 1.73 18.87
C PRO A 422 -17.09 0.86 18.00
N GLY A 423 -15.94 0.50 18.53
CA GLY A 423 -14.97 -0.40 17.94
C GLY A 423 -15.04 -1.78 18.57
N TRP A 424 -13.90 -2.41 18.76
CA TRP A 424 -13.81 -3.79 19.25
C TRP A 424 -13.61 -3.88 20.76
N ARG A 425 -14.07 -5.02 21.34
CA ARG A 425 -13.96 -5.38 22.76
C ARG A 425 -14.60 -4.37 23.71
N VAL A 426 -15.77 -3.81 23.35
CA VAL A 426 -16.50 -2.82 24.13
C VAL A 426 -17.96 -3.21 24.40
N GLU A 427 -18.36 -4.41 24.06
CA GLU A 427 -19.73 -4.90 24.18
C GLU A 427 -20.23 -4.75 25.63
N SER A 428 -19.44 -5.17 26.61
CA SER A 428 -19.74 -5.05 28.03
C SER A 428 -19.92 -3.60 28.48
N LEU A 429 -19.08 -2.69 28.04
CA LEU A 429 -19.22 -1.26 28.32
C LEU A 429 -20.50 -0.69 27.70
N MET A 430 -20.77 -1.03 26.44
CA MET A 430 -21.98 -0.54 25.74
C MET A 430 -23.25 -1.02 26.40
N ASP A 431 -23.28 -2.25 26.93
CA ASP A 431 -24.40 -2.78 27.69
C ASP A 431 -24.59 -2.06 29.05
N ARG A 432 -23.49 -1.78 29.74
CA ARG A 432 -23.53 -0.98 31.00
C ARG A 432 -24.02 0.43 30.74
N ILE A 433 -23.59 1.09 29.68
CA ILE A 433 -24.05 2.43 29.28
C ILE A 433 -25.59 2.40 29.05
N LYS A 434 -26.07 1.43 28.28
CA LYS A 434 -27.53 1.29 28.05
C LYS A 434 -28.31 0.99 29.31
N ASN A 435 -27.85 0.07 30.15
CA ASN A 435 -28.50 -0.35 31.37
C ASN A 435 -28.57 0.75 32.45
N SER A 436 -27.63 1.73 32.39
CA SER A 436 -27.67 2.92 33.26
C SER A 436 -28.52 4.05 32.69
N ASP A 437 -29.27 3.81 31.61
CA ASP A 437 -29.97 4.86 30.84
C ASP A 437 -29.00 6.01 30.48
N TYR A 438 -27.84 5.65 29.95
CA TYR A 438 -26.77 6.63 29.59
C TYR A 438 -26.41 7.54 30.78
N LEU A 439 -26.21 6.96 31.96
CA LEU A 439 -25.96 7.67 33.22
C LEU A 439 -27.08 8.66 33.54
N ASN A 440 -28.33 8.20 33.48
CA ASN A 440 -29.54 9.03 33.62
C ASN A 440 -29.56 10.20 32.61
N GLY A 441 -29.18 9.95 31.36
CA GLY A 441 -29.14 10.93 30.28
C GLY A 441 -27.97 11.89 30.31
N ARG A 442 -26.96 11.68 31.17
CA ARG A 442 -25.76 12.53 31.29
C ARG A 442 -24.58 12.08 30.36
N LEU A 443 -24.71 10.90 29.72
CA LEU A 443 -23.68 10.41 28.79
C LEU A 443 -24.23 10.42 27.37
N HIS A 444 -23.45 10.98 26.43
CA HIS A 444 -23.81 11.07 25.02
C HIS A 444 -22.74 10.45 24.15
N ILE A 445 -23.17 9.74 23.09
CA ILE A 445 -22.27 9.14 22.11
C ILE A 445 -22.58 9.76 20.74
N LEU A 446 -21.59 10.41 20.16
CA LEU A 446 -21.67 11.04 18.84
C LEU A 446 -20.67 10.37 17.89
N PHE A 447 -21.01 10.28 16.62
CA PHE A 447 -20.09 9.80 15.56
C PHE A 447 -20.47 10.37 14.20
N GLY A 448 -19.51 10.32 13.27
CA GLY A 448 -19.73 10.84 11.91
C GLY A 448 -19.73 12.36 11.83
N LEU A 449 -19.08 13.03 12.78
CA LEU A 449 -18.91 14.47 12.78
C LEU A 449 -17.87 14.90 11.74
N SER A 450 -18.10 16.06 11.15
CA SER A 450 -17.08 16.77 10.37
C SER A 450 -16.03 17.40 11.30
N ASP A 451 -14.86 17.75 10.74
CA ASP A 451 -13.83 18.47 11.49
C ASP A 451 -14.33 19.83 12.02
N ASP A 452 -15.29 20.49 11.34
CA ASP A 452 -15.94 21.71 11.81
C ASP A 452 -16.81 21.49 13.03
N GLU A 453 -17.63 20.44 13.00
CA GLU A 453 -18.47 20.07 14.15
C GLU A 453 -17.61 19.62 15.34
N LEU A 454 -16.53 18.89 15.07
CA LEU A 454 -15.61 18.47 16.13
C LEU A 454 -14.85 19.65 16.73
N SER A 455 -14.41 20.62 15.93
CA SER A 455 -13.78 21.86 16.42
C SER A 455 -14.74 22.66 17.30
N ASP A 456 -16.04 22.77 16.92
CA ASP A 456 -17.08 23.43 17.72
C ASP A 456 -17.27 22.74 19.09
N LEU A 457 -17.21 21.41 19.15
CA LEU A 457 -17.25 20.69 20.42
C LEU A 457 -16.01 20.94 21.28
N TYR A 458 -14.82 20.94 20.70
CA TYR A 458 -13.59 21.31 21.42
C TYR A 458 -13.69 22.75 21.95
N GLU A 459 -14.15 23.70 21.18
CA GLU A 459 -14.29 25.11 21.61
C GLU A 459 -15.27 25.30 22.78
N ARG A 460 -16.32 24.49 22.87
CA ARG A 460 -17.40 24.64 23.86
C ARG A 460 -17.29 23.71 25.06
N CYS A 461 -16.53 22.61 24.99
CA CYS A 461 -16.36 21.74 26.14
C CYS A 461 -15.73 22.50 27.33
N LEU A 462 -15.94 22.02 28.55
CA LEU A 462 -15.24 22.51 29.72
C LEU A 462 -13.75 22.14 29.63
N PHE A 463 -13.47 20.87 29.49
CA PHE A 463 -12.16 20.29 29.30
C PHE A 463 -12.29 18.95 28.58
N THR A 464 -11.19 18.33 28.20
CA THR A 464 -11.20 17.01 27.57
C THR A 464 -10.63 15.97 28.52
N ALA A 465 -11.01 14.69 28.29
CA ALA A 465 -10.44 13.56 29.02
C ALA A 465 -10.00 12.46 28.05
N PHE A 466 -8.78 11.93 28.24
CA PHE A 466 -8.17 10.93 27.35
C PHE A 466 -7.40 9.87 28.17
N PRO A 467 -8.08 8.93 28.83
CA PRO A 467 -7.48 7.95 29.77
C PRO A 467 -6.96 6.69 29.06
N SER A 468 -6.46 6.78 27.85
CA SER A 468 -6.00 5.64 27.06
C SER A 468 -4.89 4.87 27.75
N PHE A 469 -4.91 3.54 27.71
CA PHE A 469 -3.86 2.70 28.30
C PHE A 469 -2.52 2.83 27.56
N VAL A 470 -2.56 2.94 26.24
CA VAL A 470 -1.38 3.04 25.38
C VAL A 470 -1.68 3.75 24.08
N GLU A 471 -0.76 4.58 23.61
CA GLU A 471 -0.83 5.30 22.34
C GLU A 471 0.53 5.37 21.65
N GLY A 472 0.51 5.41 20.31
CA GLY A 472 1.68 5.77 19.53
C GLY A 472 1.97 7.27 19.55
N TRP A 473 0.91 8.13 19.65
CA TRP A 473 1.00 9.58 19.83
C TRP A 473 -0.08 10.10 20.77
N GLY A 474 -1.33 10.17 20.37
CA GLY A 474 -2.42 10.73 21.14
C GLY A 474 -2.92 12.06 20.54
N LEU A 475 -3.28 12.05 19.26
CA LEU A 475 -3.80 13.24 18.54
C LEU A 475 -4.84 14.04 19.33
N PRO A 476 -5.86 13.42 19.99
CA PRO A 476 -6.87 14.16 20.73
C PRO A 476 -6.34 15.00 21.90
N VAL A 477 -5.20 14.62 22.48
CA VAL A 477 -4.53 15.45 23.51
C VAL A 477 -4.00 16.73 22.89
N GLY A 478 -3.27 16.62 21.78
CA GLY A 478 -2.78 17.77 21.03
C GLY A 478 -3.91 18.65 20.52
N GLU A 479 -4.98 18.06 19.96
CA GLU A 479 -6.18 18.77 19.50
C GLU A 479 -6.83 19.57 20.62
N SER A 480 -6.97 19.00 21.82
CA SER A 480 -7.44 19.70 23.01
C SER A 480 -6.62 20.94 23.34
N LEU A 481 -5.31 20.77 23.43
CA LEU A 481 -4.38 21.85 23.76
C LEU A 481 -4.40 22.96 22.71
N SER A 482 -4.49 22.59 21.42
CA SER A 482 -4.57 23.56 20.30
C SER A 482 -5.85 24.39 20.34
N HIS A 483 -6.95 23.87 20.90
CA HIS A 483 -8.19 24.61 21.16
C HIS A 483 -8.16 25.37 22.52
N GLY A 484 -7.01 25.41 23.21
CA GLY A 484 -6.86 26.09 24.50
C GLY A 484 -7.65 25.41 25.63
N LYS A 485 -7.86 24.08 25.54
CA LYS A 485 -8.62 23.31 26.54
C LYS A 485 -7.70 22.46 27.39
N ILE A 486 -7.92 22.48 28.68
CA ILE A 486 -7.28 21.56 29.62
C ILE A 486 -7.60 20.12 29.19
N CYS A 487 -6.62 19.24 29.24
CA CYS A 487 -6.80 17.82 29.02
C CYS A 487 -6.44 17.03 30.28
N VAL A 488 -7.30 16.13 30.70
CA VAL A 488 -6.98 15.10 31.70
C VAL A 488 -6.63 13.84 30.93
N ALA A 489 -5.39 13.42 30.95
CA ALA A 489 -4.94 12.29 30.15
C ALA A 489 -4.10 11.29 30.96
N SER A 490 -3.93 10.08 30.45
CA SER A 490 -3.05 9.11 31.07
C SER A 490 -1.58 9.53 30.99
N SER A 491 -0.80 9.08 31.96
CA SER A 491 0.66 9.33 32.05
C SER A 491 1.49 8.29 31.33
N THR A 492 0.86 7.44 30.49
CA THR A 492 1.50 6.27 29.88
C THR A 492 1.90 6.53 28.42
N SER A 493 2.83 5.71 27.94
CA SER A 493 3.27 5.68 26.53
C SER A 493 3.75 7.05 26.00
N SER A 494 3.34 7.43 24.80
CA SER A 494 3.70 8.70 24.15
C SER A 494 2.91 9.93 24.64
N ILE A 495 1.88 9.75 25.45
CA ILE A 495 0.98 10.86 25.84
C ILE A 495 1.74 12.00 26.56
N PRO A 496 2.75 11.75 27.43
CA PRO A 496 3.56 12.82 28.00
C PRO A 496 4.38 13.61 26.98
N GLU A 497 4.75 13.02 25.85
CA GLU A 497 5.44 13.73 24.77
C GLU A 497 4.53 14.75 24.07
N VAL A 498 3.23 14.43 23.98
CA VAL A 498 2.23 15.32 23.38
C VAL A 498 1.86 16.45 24.31
N GLY A 499 1.61 16.12 25.58
CA GLY A 499 1.01 17.04 26.55
C GLY A 499 2.04 17.91 27.29
N GLY A 500 3.27 17.43 27.51
CA GLY A 500 4.27 18.09 28.32
C GLY A 500 3.71 18.53 29.68
N ASP A 501 4.00 19.75 30.09
CA ASP A 501 3.51 20.33 31.35
C ASP A 501 2.09 20.95 31.25
N HIS A 502 1.43 20.82 30.10
CA HIS A 502 0.12 21.44 29.85
C HIS A 502 -1.07 20.50 30.08
N VAL A 503 -0.80 19.23 30.48
CA VAL A 503 -1.80 18.19 30.68
C VAL A 503 -1.86 17.81 32.17
N LEU A 504 -3.03 17.52 32.66
CA LEU A 504 -3.22 16.90 33.98
C LEU A 504 -3.16 15.38 33.79
N TYR A 505 -2.09 14.77 34.28
CA TYR A 505 -1.90 13.35 34.13
C TYR A 505 -2.63 12.56 35.23
N CYS A 506 -3.15 11.40 34.84
CA CYS A 506 -3.72 10.42 35.77
C CYS A 506 -3.25 9.01 35.39
N ASP A 507 -3.26 8.13 36.39
CA ASP A 507 -2.99 6.71 36.18
C ASP A 507 -4.21 6.02 35.57
N PRO A 508 -4.18 5.52 34.33
CA PRO A 508 -5.31 4.89 33.67
C PRO A 508 -5.74 3.56 34.32
N PHE A 509 -4.91 2.98 35.20
CA PHE A 509 -5.20 1.77 35.96
C PHE A 509 -5.80 2.07 37.34
N ASN A 510 -5.84 3.33 37.77
CA ASN A 510 -6.32 3.75 39.08
C ASN A 510 -7.48 4.75 38.96
N ILE A 511 -8.72 4.27 39.04
CA ILE A 511 -9.93 5.11 38.98
C ILE A 511 -9.95 6.20 40.05
N ASN A 512 -9.35 5.97 41.24
CA ASN A 512 -9.35 6.96 42.30
C ASN A 512 -8.49 8.17 41.94
N ASP A 513 -7.40 7.99 41.23
CA ASP A 513 -6.52 9.07 40.79
C ASP A 513 -7.26 10.01 39.78
N GLY A 514 -7.90 9.43 38.75
CA GLY A 514 -8.70 10.22 37.82
C GLY A 514 -9.94 10.85 38.47
N TYR A 515 -10.59 10.14 39.41
CA TYR A 515 -11.67 10.70 40.19
C TYR A 515 -11.22 11.95 40.98
N ALA A 516 -10.09 11.88 41.68
CA ALA A 516 -9.54 13.00 42.44
C ALA A 516 -9.17 14.18 41.53
N THR A 517 -8.51 13.91 40.39
CA THR A 517 -8.09 14.93 39.40
C THR A 517 -9.30 15.65 38.81
N ILE A 518 -10.32 14.88 38.34
CA ILE A 518 -11.53 15.43 37.72
C ILE A 518 -12.38 16.17 38.76
N SER A 519 -12.55 15.59 39.97
CA SER A 519 -13.31 16.24 41.03
C SER A 519 -12.72 17.59 41.42
N ARG A 520 -11.38 17.69 41.51
CA ARG A 520 -10.68 18.95 41.81
C ARG A 520 -10.92 19.99 40.70
N LEU A 521 -10.84 19.60 39.41
CA LEU A 521 -11.13 20.50 38.29
C LEU A 521 -12.56 21.04 38.34
N LEU A 522 -13.52 20.22 38.72
CA LEU A 522 -14.93 20.61 38.79
C LEU A 522 -15.26 21.46 40.02
N ALA A 523 -14.58 21.22 41.15
CA ALA A 523 -14.85 21.90 42.42
C ALA A 523 -14.10 23.20 42.62
N ASP A 524 -12.85 23.33 42.07
CA ASP A 524 -11.93 24.48 42.30
C ASP A 524 -11.85 25.35 41.03
N LYS A 525 -12.72 26.34 40.98
CA LYS A 525 -12.81 27.27 39.84
C LYS A 525 -11.52 28.10 39.64
N GLU A 526 -10.87 28.53 40.73
CA GLU A 526 -9.62 29.30 40.64
C GLU A 526 -8.49 28.43 40.07
N TYR A 527 -8.43 27.19 40.48
CA TYR A 527 -7.48 26.21 39.96
C TYR A 527 -7.69 25.98 38.47
N PHE A 528 -8.93 25.79 38.05
CA PHE A 528 -9.33 25.62 36.64
C PHE A 528 -8.94 26.84 35.79
N GLU A 529 -9.33 28.04 36.20
CA GLU A 529 -9.05 29.28 35.46
C GLU A 529 -7.54 29.56 35.34
N ARG A 530 -6.78 29.27 36.41
CA ARG A 530 -5.32 29.39 36.40
C ARG A 530 -4.67 28.45 35.38
N LEU A 531 -5.07 27.18 35.36
CA LEU A 531 -4.55 26.21 34.42
C LEU A 531 -4.89 26.60 32.98
N GLN A 532 -6.12 27.03 32.74
CA GLN A 532 -6.56 27.42 31.40
C GLN A 532 -5.86 28.70 30.91
N SER A 533 -5.64 29.66 31.80
CA SER A 533 -4.87 30.88 31.50
C SER A 533 -3.43 30.54 31.18
N ASN A 534 -2.80 29.68 31.97
CA ASN A 534 -1.42 29.23 31.73
C ASN A 534 -1.30 28.54 30.36
N LEU A 535 -2.19 27.58 30.06
CA LEU A 535 -2.22 26.89 28.77
C LEU A 535 -2.30 27.88 27.59
N ARG A 536 -3.21 28.83 27.65
CA ARG A 536 -3.40 29.83 26.56
C ARG A 536 -2.22 30.76 26.35
N THR A 537 -1.40 30.98 27.38
CA THR A 537 -0.26 31.91 27.30
C THR A 537 1.07 31.22 27.01
N THR A 538 1.22 29.95 27.32
CA THR A 538 2.50 29.25 27.25
C THR A 538 2.55 28.12 26.21
N PHE A 539 1.40 27.58 25.81
CA PHE A 539 1.36 26.49 24.84
C PHE A 539 1.51 27.02 23.40
N THR A 540 2.40 26.40 22.66
CA THR A 540 2.55 26.63 21.22
C THR A 540 2.28 25.33 20.48
N ALA A 541 1.25 25.35 19.65
CA ALA A 541 0.88 24.16 18.88
C ALA A 541 1.91 23.86 17.79
N ARG A 542 2.32 22.60 17.68
CA ARG A 542 3.09 22.10 16.55
C ARG A 542 2.15 21.91 15.36
N THR A 543 2.55 22.41 14.22
CA THR A 543 1.75 22.40 12.97
C THR A 543 2.06 21.17 12.12
N TRP A 544 1.21 20.86 11.14
CA TRP A 544 1.48 19.83 10.14
C TRP A 544 2.65 20.19 9.22
N ASN A 545 2.90 21.48 9.01
CA ASN A 545 4.07 21.96 8.26
C ASN A 545 5.37 21.70 9.03
N ASP A 546 5.37 21.84 10.36
CA ASP A 546 6.52 21.44 11.19
C ASP A 546 6.79 19.95 11.07
N VAL A 547 5.75 19.10 11.09
CA VAL A 547 5.88 17.65 10.90
C VAL A 547 6.50 17.34 9.54
N GLY A 548 5.97 17.93 8.46
CA GLY A 548 6.51 17.73 7.11
C GLY A 548 7.97 18.14 7.00
N ARG A 549 8.31 19.34 7.46
CA ARG A 549 9.70 19.83 7.45
C ARG A 549 10.64 18.89 8.20
N ASP A 550 10.30 18.51 9.42
CA ASP A 550 11.19 17.67 10.26
C ASP A 550 11.29 16.25 9.70
N PHE A 551 10.19 15.71 9.14
CA PHE A 551 10.17 14.41 8.48
C PHE A 551 11.14 14.37 7.29
N PHE A 552 11.03 15.31 6.36
CA PHE A 552 11.88 15.30 5.17
C PHE A 552 13.33 15.72 5.45
N ASN A 553 13.58 16.53 6.47
CA ASN A 553 14.93 16.79 6.97
C ASN A 553 15.56 15.51 7.52
N ALA A 554 14.85 14.73 8.32
CA ALA A 554 15.34 13.46 8.85
C ALA A 554 15.61 12.45 7.72
N VAL A 555 14.71 12.33 6.73
CA VAL A 555 14.96 11.49 5.55
C VAL A 555 16.23 11.93 4.82
N SER A 556 16.41 13.23 4.58
CA SER A 556 17.58 13.77 3.89
C SER A 556 18.87 13.50 4.65
N GLN A 557 18.85 13.61 6.00
CA GLN A 557 19.99 13.29 6.86
C GLN A 557 20.36 11.80 6.76
N PHE A 558 19.39 10.90 6.86
CA PHE A 558 19.64 9.46 6.70
C PHE A 558 20.25 9.13 5.35
N LEU A 559 19.79 9.74 4.29
CA LEU A 559 20.31 9.49 2.95
C LEU A 559 21.76 9.99 2.83
N ALA A 560 22.09 11.14 3.41
CA ALA A 560 23.46 11.66 3.42
C ALA A 560 24.42 10.75 4.22
N ASP A 561 23.97 10.25 5.38
CA ASP A 561 24.75 9.35 6.24
C ASP A 561 24.98 7.99 5.56
N LEU A 562 23.97 7.47 4.84
CA LEU A 562 24.07 6.22 4.09
C LEU A 562 24.99 6.34 2.86
N ASP A 563 25.00 7.48 2.17
CA ASP A 563 25.90 7.73 1.04
C ASP A 563 27.38 7.80 1.45
N GLY A 564 27.66 8.22 2.68
CA GLY A 564 28.99 8.23 3.28
C GLY A 564 29.53 6.86 3.69
N SER A 565 28.66 5.84 3.77
CA SER A 565 29.05 4.49 4.20
C SER A 565 29.38 3.61 2.99
N ALA A 566 30.66 3.26 2.81
CA ALA A 566 31.14 2.37 1.74
C ALA A 566 30.82 0.88 1.94
N THR A 567 29.95 0.52 2.87
CA THR A 567 29.61 -0.89 3.15
C THR A 567 28.62 -1.41 2.10
N PRO A 568 28.96 -2.46 1.35
CA PRO A 568 27.99 -3.11 0.46
C PRO A 568 26.77 -3.54 1.26
N ARG A 569 25.58 -3.24 0.73
CA ARG A 569 24.33 -3.67 1.38
C ARG A 569 24.22 -5.18 1.29
N GLU A 570 24.25 -5.78 2.45
CA GLU A 570 24.11 -7.21 2.57
C GLU A 570 22.64 -7.59 2.33
N MET A 571 22.41 -8.45 1.32
CA MET A 571 21.10 -9.04 1.10
C MET A 571 20.66 -9.79 2.35
N PHE A 572 19.42 -9.60 2.77
CA PHE A 572 18.85 -10.44 3.80
C PHE A 572 18.71 -11.86 3.24
N ALA A 573 19.40 -12.80 3.85
CA ALA A 573 19.28 -14.21 3.58
C ALA A 573 19.07 -14.93 4.93
N PRO A 574 17.99 -15.70 5.10
CA PRO A 574 17.76 -16.45 6.34
C PRO A 574 18.86 -17.48 6.52
N HIS A 575 19.27 -17.69 7.77
CA HIS A 575 20.29 -18.67 8.12
C HIS A 575 19.65 -20.08 8.16
N LEU A 576 20.15 -21.00 7.35
CA LEU A 576 19.79 -22.40 7.40
C LEU A 576 20.79 -23.18 8.27
N VAL A 577 20.26 -24.09 9.06
CA VAL A 577 21.08 -25.03 9.82
C VAL A 577 21.37 -26.26 8.98
N ARG A 578 22.65 -26.66 8.89
CA ARG A 578 23.06 -27.85 8.13
C ARG A 578 22.31 -29.10 8.56
N GLY A 579 21.96 -29.96 7.62
CA GLY A 579 21.24 -31.20 7.89
C GLY A 579 19.79 -31.01 8.34
N ARG A 580 19.26 -29.77 8.33
CA ARG A 580 17.87 -29.47 8.66
C ARG A 580 17.08 -29.08 7.42
N LEU A 581 15.84 -29.55 7.38
CA LEU A 581 14.84 -29.15 6.40
C LEU A 581 13.94 -28.09 7.01
N ILE A 582 13.78 -26.94 6.35
CA ILE A 582 12.85 -25.90 6.75
C ILE A 582 11.62 -25.96 5.84
N GLU A 583 10.47 -26.18 6.45
CA GLU A 583 9.17 -26.19 5.77
C GLU A 583 8.55 -24.79 5.76
N THR A 584 8.17 -24.29 4.58
CA THR A 584 7.47 -23.01 4.46
C THR A 584 6.10 -23.03 5.15
N THR A 585 5.42 -24.18 5.17
CA THR A 585 4.11 -24.35 5.82
C THR A 585 4.13 -24.39 7.34
N LYS A 586 5.25 -24.77 7.95
CA LYS A 586 5.37 -24.86 9.41
C LYS A 586 5.24 -23.52 10.09
N LEU A 587 5.66 -22.47 9.43
CA LEU A 587 5.53 -21.10 9.87
C LEU A 587 4.06 -20.65 9.97
N MET A 588 3.24 -20.97 8.97
CA MET A 588 1.81 -20.64 8.98
C MET A 588 1.02 -21.39 10.06
N ARG A 589 1.37 -22.67 10.33
CA ARG A 589 0.72 -23.45 11.40
C ARG A 589 1.05 -22.92 12.80
N LEU A 590 2.28 -22.50 13.03
CA LEU A 590 2.65 -21.84 14.29
C LEU A 590 1.87 -20.53 14.44
N ALA A 591 1.65 -19.84 13.31
CA ALA A 591 0.87 -18.63 13.21
C ALA A 591 -0.57 -18.83 13.73
N SER A 592 -1.27 -19.80 13.31
CA SER A 592 -2.65 -20.09 13.69
C SER A 592 -2.84 -20.58 15.14
N GLN A 593 -1.76 -20.91 15.85
CA GLN A 593 -1.80 -21.44 17.22
C GLN A 593 -1.53 -20.41 18.32
N GLY A 594 -1.53 -19.10 17.97
CA GLY A 594 -1.33 -18.03 18.96
C GLY A 594 0.06 -17.96 19.57
N SER A 595 1.04 -18.67 19.01
CA SER A 595 2.42 -18.52 19.41
C SER A 595 3.02 -17.30 18.74
N THR A 596 3.79 -16.53 19.50
CA THR A 596 4.42 -15.27 19.11
C THR A 596 5.25 -15.42 17.83
N TYR A 597 4.71 -15.02 16.70
CA TYR A 597 5.28 -15.10 15.35
C TYR A 597 6.60 -14.41 15.17
N ALA A 598 6.71 -13.33 15.89
CA ALA A 598 7.90 -12.53 15.93
C ALA A 598 9.17 -13.33 16.27
N LEU A 599 9.00 -14.55 16.76
CA LEU A 599 10.06 -15.34 17.40
C LEU A 599 10.64 -16.42 16.53
N ASN A 600 10.17 -16.61 15.26
CA ASN A 600 10.75 -17.66 14.44
C ASN A 600 11.91 -17.14 13.58
N PRO A 601 13.17 -17.31 14.04
CA PRO A 601 14.35 -16.92 13.25
C PRO A 601 14.52 -17.77 11.97
N GLU A 602 13.77 -18.85 11.85
CA GLU A 602 13.80 -19.78 10.69
C GLU A 602 12.91 -19.32 9.54
N ARG A 603 12.25 -18.17 9.65
CA ARG A 603 11.37 -17.70 8.58
C ARG A 603 12.14 -17.38 7.30
N LEU A 604 11.71 -17.98 6.20
CA LEU A 604 12.28 -17.71 4.89
C LEU A 604 11.72 -16.40 4.32
N ILE A 605 12.59 -15.45 4.07
CA ILE A 605 12.30 -14.28 3.24
C ILE A 605 12.98 -14.53 1.90
N PHE A 606 12.17 -14.70 0.87
CA PHE A 606 12.63 -14.97 -0.48
C PHE A 606 13.26 -13.73 -1.10
N ALA A 607 14.16 -13.92 -2.07
CA ALA A 607 14.87 -12.80 -2.66
C ALA A 607 14.03 -12.08 -3.73
N SER A 608 13.47 -12.80 -4.70
CA SER A 608 12.61 -12.21 -5.75
C SER A 608 11.77 -13.30 -6.43
N GLY A 609 10.68 -12.90 -7.07
CA GLY A 609 9.84 -13.77 -7.90
C GLY A 609 8.97 -14.76 -7.12
N TRP A 610 8.70 -14.51 -5.83
CA TRP A 610 7.87 -15.37 -4.98
C TRP A 610 6.67 -14.61 -4.44
N ARG A 611 5.53 -15.30 -4.36
CA ARG A 611 4.36 -14.83 -3.63
C ARG A 611 4.58 -14.83 -2.12
N HIS A 612 3.68 -14.15 -1.43
CA HIS A 612 3.55 -14.33 0.01
C HIS A 612 3.21 -15.81 0.32
N VAL A 613 3.72 -16.32 1.45
CA VAL A 613 3.48 -17.71 1.87
C VAL A 613 1.99 -17.91 2.15
N GLU A 614 1.36 -18.77 1.36
CA GLU A 614 -0.05 -19.14 1.49
C GLU A 614 -0.16 -20.64 1.80
N GLY A 615 -0.74 -20.98 2.95
CA GLY A 615 -1.09 -22.37 3.35
C GLY A 615 0.01 -23.41 3.15
N ALA A 616 0.06 -24.03 1.98
CA ALA A 616 0.93 -25.16 1.68
C ALA A 616 2.21 -24.79 0.90
N GLY A 617 2.84 -23.65 1.19
CA GLY A 617 4.10 -23.26 0.55
C GLY A 617 4.03 -21.88 -0.10
N THR A 618 5.09 -21.49 -0.80
CA THR A 618 5.12 -20.21 -1.52
C THR A 618 5.26 -20.43 -3.02
N TRP A 619 4.44 -19.74 -3.81
CA TRP A 619 4.39 -19.86 -5.26
C TRP A 619 5.37 -18.93 -5.95
N MET A 620 5.96 -19.39 -7.04
CA MET A 620 6.62 -18.50 -8.00
C MET A 620 5.57 -17.61 -8.68
N LEU A 621 5.86 -16.32 -8.73
CA LEU A 621 4.99 -15.30 -9.36
C LEU A 621 5.18 -15.23 -10.87
N ASP A 622 6.34 -15.65 -11.36
CA ASP A 622 6.72 -15.52 -12.76
C ASP A 622 7.56 -16.74 -13.20
N ALA A 623 8.06 -16.66 -14.42
CA ALA A 623 8.96 -17.69 -14.97
C ALA A 623 10.32 -17.77 -14.24
N ASP A 624 10.69 -16.73 -13.48
CA ASP A 624 12.00 -16.62 -12.79
C ASP A 624 11.83 -16.26 -11.32
N ALA A 625 12.50 -17.00 -10.42
CA ALA A 625 12.51 -16.71 -8.99
C ALA A 625 13.88 -16.98 -8.37
N LEU A 626 14.24 -16.23 -7.33
CA LEU A 626 15.49 -16.37 -6.59
C LEU A 626 15.22 -16.64 -5.11
N LEU A 627 15.86 -17.68 -4.58
CA LEU A 627 16.00 -17.98 -3.17
C LEU A 627 17.45 -17.74 -2.75
N ALA A 628 17.66 -16.98 -1.69
CA ALA A 628 18.97 -16.79 -1.09
C ALA A 628 18.93 -17.21 0.38
N VAL A 629 19.89 -18.01 0.81
CA VAL A 629 19.97 -18.50 2.18
C VAL A 629 21.41 -18.44 2.68
N ARG A 630 21.62 -18.08 3.93
CA ARG A 630 22.92 -18.17 4.59
C ARG A 630 23.17 -19.57 5.10
N THR A 631 24.41 -20.00 4.96
CA THR A 631 24.90 -21.25 5.47
C THR A 631 26.03 -21.00 6.49
N ASP A 632 26.38 -22.00 7.28
CA ASP A 632 27.56 -22.00 8.15
C ASP A 632 28.83 -22.49 7.44
N CYS A 633 28.77 -22.62 6.10
CA CYS A 633 29.89 -23.05 5.29
C CYS A 633 30.85 -21.91 4.98
N THR A 634 32.12 -22.26 4.79
CA THR A 634 33.14 -21.33 4.30
C THR A 634 32.87 -20.91 2.84
N ALA A 635 33.41 -19.76 2.45
CA ALA A 635 33.32 -19.28 1.06
C ALA A 635 33.74 -20.37 0.06
N ASN A 636 32.99 -20.46 -1.04
CA ASN A 636 33.17 -21.44 -2.13
C ASN A 636 32.96 -22.91 -1.74
N ALA A 637 32.49 -23.23 -0.54
CA ALA A 637 32.16 -24.61 -0.15
C ALA A 637 31.10 -25.21 -1.10
N GLU A 638 31.28 -26.47 -1.45
CA GLU A 638 30.28 -27.23 -2.20
C GLU A 638 29.26 -27.85 -1.23
N VAL A 639 27.98 -27.65 -1.52
CA VAL A 639 26.89 -28.16 -0.69
C VAL A 639 25.89 -28.96 -1.52
N SER A 640 25.33 -29.99 -0.91
CA SER A 640 24.15 -30.71 -1.43
C SER A 640 22.91 -29.94 -0.98
N VAL A 641 22.05 -29.55 -1.92
CA VAL A 641 20.78 -28.86 -1.67
C VAL A 641 19.63 -29.82 -1.90
N LEU A 642 18.68 -29.84 -0.99
CA LEU A 642 17.45 -30.61 -1.08
C LEU A 642 16.26 -29.64 -1.09
N LEU A 643 15.42 -29.75 -2.11
CA LEU A 643 14.21 -28.96 -2.28
C LEU A 643 12.99 -29.87 -2.36
N HIS A 644 11.93 -29.51 -1.66
CA HIS A 644 10.60 -30.07 -1.86
C HIS A 644 9.76 -29.06 -2.63
N LEU A 645 9.30 -29.43 -3.80
CA LEU A 645 8.59 -28.55 -4.74
C LEU A 645 7.23 -29.16 -5.10
N GLY A 646 6.26 -28.28 -5.35
CA GLY A 646 4.95 -28.67 -5.88
C GLY A 646 4.68 -27.96 -7.20
N ALA A 647 4.19 -28.69 -8.17
CA ALA A 647 3.79 -28.13 -9.46
C ALA A 647 2.33 -27.72 -9.46
N SER A 648 2.03 -26.57 -10.08
CA SER A 648 0.68 -26.04 -10.24
C SER A 648 -0.20 -27.00 -11.08
N PRO A 649 -1.53 -27.02 -10.87
CA PRO A 649 -2.46 -27.72 -11.77
C PRO A 649 -2.45 -27.17 -13.21
N TRP A 650 -1.87 -26.02 -13.44
CA TRP A 650 -1.83 -25.33 -14.74
C TRP A 650 -0.56 -25.58 -15.55
N VAL A 651 0.45 -26.22 -14.96
CA VAL A 651 1.65 -26.65 -15.70
C VAL A 651 1.47 -28.03 -16.29
N GLY A 652 2.16 -28.32 -17.40
CA GLY A 652 2.17 -29.61 -18.06
C GLY A 652 3.58 -29.96 -18.56
N SER A 653 3.74 -31.09 -19.22
CA SER A 653 5.03 -31.58 -19.69
C SER A 653 5.77 -30.68 -20.68
N GLN A 654 5.09 -29.70 -21.26
CA GLN A 654 5.68 -28.64 -22.09
C GLN A 654 6.49 -27.62 -21.27
N HIS A 655 6.23 -27.51 -19.96
CA HIS A 655 6.93 -26.59 -19.08
C HIS A 655 8.12 -27.32 -18.45
N VAL A 656 9.28 -26.70 -18.53
CA VAL A 656 10.53 -27.24 -17.99
C VAL A 656 11.01 -26.32 -16.87
N LEU A 657 11.16 -26.91 -15.67
CA LEU A 657 11.81 -26.24 -14.55
C LEU A 657 13.33 -26.40 -14.70
N GLU A 658 14.05 -25.30 -14.69
CA GLU A 658 15.49 -25.23 -14.53
C GLU A 658 15.83 -24.61 -13.17
N ILE A 659 16.66 -25.31 -12.39
CA ILE A 659 17.19 -24.82 -11.12
C ILE A 659 18.69 -24.65 -11.28
N SER A 660 19.21 -23.49 -10.95
CA SER A 660 20.65 -23.22 -11.02
C SER A 660 21.13 -22.47 -9.79
N THR A 661 22.39 -22.65 -9.42
CA THR A 661 23.04 -21.74 -8.50
C THR A 661 23.51 -20.52 -9.28
N ASP A 662 23.21 -19.33 -8.74
CA ASP A 662 23.62 -18.06 -9.36
C ASP A 662 25.13 -17.87 -9.14
N PRO A 663 25.98 -18.04 -10.18
CA PRO A 663 27.41 -17.86 -10.01
C PRO A 663 27.73 -16.38 -10.19
N LEU A 664 27.90 -15.65 -9.09
CA LEU A 664 28.64 -14.38 -9.19
C LEU A 664 30.08 -14.65 -9.68
N HIS A 665 30.61 -15.86 -9.47
CA HIS A 665 31.96 -16.27 -9.92
C HIS A 665 32.06 -17.82 -10.00
N GLY A 666 31.70 -18.46 -11.11
CA GLY A 666 31.95 -19.89 -11.26
C GLY A 666 31.08 -20.67 -12.28
N GLU A 667 31.34 -21.98 -12.43
CA GLU A 667 30.55 -22.86 -13.30
C GLU A 667 29.10 -22.99 -12.83
N LYS A 668 28.15 -22.75 -13.74
CA LYS A 668 26.71 -22.88 -13.51
C LYS A 668 26.36 -24.36 -13.38
N THR A 669 26.03 -24.82 -12.16
CA THR A 669 25.38 -26.12 -11.99
C THR A 669 23.88 -25.93 -12.19
N SER A 670 23.31 -26.64 -13.16
CA SER A 670 21.89 -26.58 -13.45
C SER A 670 21.24 -27.95 -13.38
N TYR A 671 20.03 -27.98 -12.83
CA TYR A 671 19.13 -29.12 -12.85
C TYR A 671 17.93 -28.79 -13.73
N ARG A 672 17.56 -29.69 -14.65
CA ARG A 672 16.41 -29.48 -15.57
C ARG A 672 15.43 -30.62 -15.48
N ARG A 673 14.15 -30.31 -15.39
CA ARG A 673 13.08 -31.32 -15.33
C ARG A 673 11.80 -30.81 -15.99
N PRO A 674 11.14 -31.61 -16.86
CA PRO A 674 9.76 -31.37 -17.28
C PRO A 674 8.81 -31.47 -16.09
N LEU A 675 7.86 -30.53 -15.99
CA LEU A 675 6.87 -30.49 -14.94
C LEU A 675 5.71 -31.46 -15.21
N LYS A 676 5.18 -32.06 -14.14
CA LYS A 676 3.94 -32.82 -14.19
C LYS A 676 2.87 -32.05 -13.44
N THR A 677 1.70 -31.99 -14.02
CA THR A 677 0.53 -31.32 -13.44
C THR A 677 0.26 -31.81 -12.02
N ASN A 678 0.09 -30.86 -11.10
CA ASN A 678 -0.32 -31.12 -9.72
C ASN A 678 0.54 -32.16 -8.97
N ALA A 679 1.82 -32.22 -9.25
CA ALA A 679 2.75 -33.18 -8.66
C ALA A 679 3.69 -32.50 -7.65
N ASP A 680 3.80 -33.09 -6.45
CA ASP A 680 4.86 -32.76 -5.52
C ASP A 680 6.08 -33.68 -5.79
N PHE A 681 7.27 -33.08 -5.66
CA PHE A 681 8.50 -33.84 -5.98
C PHE A 681 9.71 -33.23 -5.24
N TRP A 682 10.69 -34.12 -5.02
CA TRP A 682 11.96 -33.76 -4.43
C TRP A 682 13.02 -33.54 -5.52
N VAL A 683 13.88 -32.57 -5.28
CA VAL A 683 15.05 -32.27 -6.11
C VAL A 683 16.27 -32.20 -5.22
N THR A 684 17.32 -32.88 -5.61
CA THR A 684 18.65 -32.71 -5.01
C THR A 684 19.64 -32.30 -6.09
N PHE A 685 20.50 -31.37 -5.78
CA PHE A 685 21.55 -30.90 -6.66
C PHE A 685 22.73 -30.33 -5.86
N LYS A 686 23.87 -30.19 -6.51
CA LYS A 686 25.04 -29.58 -5.90
C LYS A 686 25.06 -28.08 -6.18
N GLY A 687 25.34 -27.30 -5.14
CA GLY A 687 25.49 -25.86 -5.20
C GLY A 687 26.82 -25.40 -4.60
N ARG A 688 27.17 -24.14 -4.84
CA ARG A 688 28.32 -23.49 -4.21
C ARG A 688 27.88 -22.25 -3.44
N VAL A 689 28.49 -22.09 -2.28
CA VAL A 689 28.29 -20.95 -1.39
C VAL A 689 29.17 -19.80 -1.85
N ASP A 690 28.63 -18.58 -1.87
CA ASP A 690 29.39 -17.37 -2.26
C ASP A 690 30.42 -16.93 -1.20
N GLY A 691 31.15 -15.83 -1.47
CA GLY A 691 32.17 -15.30 -0.56
C GLY A 691 31.65 -14.84 0.80
N ALA A 692 30.34 -14.61 0.93
CA ALA A 692 29.66 -14.20 2.16
C ALA A 692 28.99 -15.36 2.93
N GLY A 693 29.16 -16.61 2.50
CA GLY A 693 28.48 -17.76 3.08
C GLY A 693 27.05 -17.94 2.62
N THR A 694 26.64 -17.28 1.53
CA THR A 694 25.27 -17.31 1.01
C THR A 694 25.15 -18.29 -0.18
N LEU A 695 24.14 -19.14 -0.15
CA LEU A 695 23.74 -19.99 -1.25
C LEU A 695 22.56 -19.31 -1.98
N ARG A 696 22.76 -19.05 -3.28
CA ARG A 696 21.74 -18.46 -4.15
C ARG A 696 21.22 -19.49 -5.13
N ILE A 697 19.92 -19.69 -5.17
CA ILE A 697 19.24 -20.68 -5.99
C ILE A 697 18.24 -19.99 -6.88
N ARG A 698 18.44 -20.04 -8.19
CA ARG A 698 17.55 -19.49 -9.18
C ARG A 698 16.65 -20.61 -9.72
N PHE A 699 15.39 -20.28 -9.90
CA PHE A 699 14.36 -21.13 -10.47
C PHE A 699 13.86 -20.48 -11.75
N ASP A 700 13.91 -21.19 -12.86
CA ASP A 700 13.37 -20.74 -14.15
C ASP A 700 12.35 -21.77 -14.64
N VAL A 701 11.18 -21.33 -15.09
CA VAL A 701 10.16 -22.18 -15.72
C VAL A 701 9.98 -21.76 -17.18
N SER A 702 10.31 -22.62 -18.11
CA SER A 702 10.12 -22.35 -19.53
C SER A 702 8.65 -22.46 -19.95
N GLY A 703 8.17 -21.51 -20.73
CA GLY A 703 6.79 -21.44 -21.23
C GLY A 703 5.87 -20.61 -20.33
N ALA A 704 4.85 -19.99 -20.95
CA ALA A 704 3.86 -19.21 -20.24
C ALA A 704 2.87 -20.12 -19.50
N VAL A 705 2.71 -19.90 -18.19
CA VAL A 705 1.73 -20.61 -17.36
C VAL A 705 0.51 -19.72 -17.17
N GLN A 706 -0.62 -20.10 -17.77
CA GLN A 706 -1.89 -19.37 -17.58
C GLN A 706 -2.67 -19.97 -16.41
N THR A 707 -3.08 -19.11 -15.49
CA THR A 707 -3.93 -19.49 -14.36
C THR A 707 -5.33 -18.89 -14.59
N PRO A 708 -6.35 -19.69 -14.95
CA PRO A 708 -7.69 -19.18 -15.14
C PRO A 708 -8.23 -18.47 -13.91
N GLY A 709 -8.70 -17.24 -14.08
CA GLY A 709 -9.30 -16.46 -13.00
C GLY A 709 -8.33 -15.82 -12.00
N SER A 710 -7.01 -15.95 -12.20
CA SER A 710 -5.98 -15.26 -11.41
C SER A 710 -5.28 -14.20 -12.24
N GLU A 711 -5.01 -13.05 -11.65
CA GLU A 711 -4.23 -11.99 -12.29
C GLU A 711 -2.74 -12.35 -12.41
N THR A 712 -2.29 -13.35 -11.65
CA THR A 712 -0.89 -13.79 -11.62
C THR A 712 -0.76 -15.28 -11.96
N PRO A 713 0.11 -15.64 -12.92
CA PRO A 713 0.42 -17.02 -13.20
C PRO A 713 1.19 -17.66 -12.03
N VAL A 714 0.88 -18.91 -11.71
CA VAL A 714 1.64 -19.68 -10.71
C VAL A 714 2.14 -20.98 -11.35
N SER A 715 3.44 -21.24 -11.25
CA SER A 715 4.07 -22.39 -11.88
C SER A 715 4.51 -23.45 -10.90
N VAL A 716 5.39 -23.11 -9.99
CA VAL A 716 5.98 -24.00 -8.99
C VAL A 716 5.90 -23.36 -7.63
N ARG A 717 5.65 -24.17 -6.59
CA ARG A 717 5.73 -23.72 -5.19
C ARG A 717 6.90 -24.38 -4.49
N LEU A 718 7.54 -23.65 -3.59
CA LEU A 718 8.51 -24.20 -2.66
C LEU A 718 7.79 -24.63 -1.38
N LEU A 719 7.94 -25.87 -0.99
CA LEU A 719 7.37 -26.46 0.22
C LEU A 719 8.41 -26.51 1.34
N SER A 720 9.63 -26.92 1.02
CA SER A 720 10.73 -26.96 1.97
C SER A 720 12.10 -26.88 1.28
N VAL A 721 13.10 -26.44 2.04
CA VAL A 721 14.50 -26.35 1.61
C VAL A 721 15.44 -26.80 2.73
N GLY A 722 16.50 -27.46 2.35
CA GLY A 722 17.59 -27.82 3.26
C GLY A 722 18.91 -27.95 2.52
N TYR A 723 20.00 -27.93 3.26
CA TYR A 723 21.35 -28.15 2.70
C TYR A 723 22.24 -28.97 3.66
N ALA A 724 23.24 -29.60 3.09
CA ALA A 724 24.33 -30.21 3.82
C ALA A 724 25.65 -30.04 3.06
N PRO A 725 26.78 -29.76 3.73
CA PRO A 725 28.10 -29.79 3.08
C PRO A 725 28.36 -31.14 2.41
N THR A 726 29.06 -31.13 1.27
CA THR A 726 29.33 -32.39 0.54
C THR A 726 30.33 -33.30 1.25
N ASP A 727 31.07 -32.78 2.21
CA ASP A 727 32.03 -33.51 3.08
C ASP A 727 31.44 -33.89 4.46
N ASP A 728 30.17 -33.51 4.75
CA ASP A 728 29.47 -33.81 6.01
C ASP A 728 28.42 -34.92 5.79
N SER A 729 28.83 -36.17 5.90
CA SER A 729 27.96 -37.32 5.69
C SER A 729 26.82 -37.43 6.70
N GLU A 730 27.03 -36.98 7.95
CA GLU A 730 26.00 -37.01 8.98
C GLU A 730 24.88 -35.99 8.67
N ALA A 731 25.24 -34.77 8.30
CA ALA A 731 24.28 -33.77 7.83
C ALA A 731 23.53 -34.19 6.57
N GLN A 732 24.18 -34.87 5.62
CA GLN A 732 23.54 -35.44 4.42
C GLN A 732 22.53 -36.51 4.75
N ILE A 733 22.89 -37.47 5.63
CA ILE A 733 21.98 -38.53 6.07
C ILE A 733 20.78 -37.88 6.80
N GLY A 734 21.01 -37.00 7.76
CA GLY A 734 19.96 -36.31 8.50
C GLY A 734 18.97 -35.53 7.61
N LEU A 735 19.46 -34.94 6.51
CA LEU A 735 18.63 -34.27 5.53
C LEU A 735 17.74 -35.24 4.73
N LEU A 736 18.30 -36.37 4.29
CA LEU A 736 17.58 -37.38 3.53
C LEU A 736 16.57 -38.16 4.39
N GLU A 737 16.92 -38.49 5.63
CA GLU A 737 15.99 -39.17 6.57
C GLU A 737 14.74 -38.32 6.80
N ARG A 738 14.88 -37.04 6.97
CA ARG A 738 13.74 -36.12 7.15
C ARG A 738 12.88 -35.98 5.89
N ALA A 739 13.48 -36.04 4.72
CA ALA A 739 12.74 -36.05 3.47
C ALA A 739 11.93 -37.36 3.25
N LEU A 740 12.39 -38.45 3.84
CA LEU A 740 11.72 -39.77 3.74
C LEU A 740 10.63 -39.96 4.82
N LEU A 741 10.77 -39.31 5.97
CA LEU A 741 9.87 -39.42 7.11
C LEU A 741 8.79 -38.33 7.19
N GLY A 742 8.95 -37.21 6.50
CA GLY A 742 7.99 -36.11 6.39
C GLY A 742 7.12 -36.26 5.18
#